data_16765dd56b1f0e4aee472119524a0f89
#
_entry.id   16765dd56b1f0e4aee472119524a0f89
#
_cell.length_a   1.000
_cell.length_b   1.000
_cell.length_c   1.000
_cell.angle_alpha   90.00
_cell.angle_beta   90.00
_cell.angle_gamma   90.00
#
_symmetry.space_group_name_H-M   'P 1'
#
loop_
_entity.id
_entity.type
_entity.pdbx_description
1 polymer ?
#
loop_
_entity_poly.entity_id
_entity_poly.type
_entity_poly.pdbx_seq_one_letter_code
_entity_poly.pdbx_strand_id
1 'polypeptide(L)'
;MAAYLRKERVSWSKQYRRNRRSLAAAISSRSFTKALTSKVHEKTVVWESFSGNGALCNPEALFRTMIATADYEDYQHIWVLNDTAWESPFRSEFSAHPRVSFVRHRSRDYFTALETSQYLVNNATFPAEFIKRPEQIYLNVWHGTPLKKMGYDIENGADGARNVLRNFMSADYLLSQNSFMTETMYLGAYKLNNVFRGAIIEEGYPRTDKMIGPGAGDRARAVLGDRGISTHGKKVICYAPTWRGGSFYNPQSDAGRLKATVMALRSALEDERWIVLLKAHQVIVDQLVDDPELADFLVPNDVPANDVLAITDILVSDYSSIFIDFLGTGRPVLFHLPDAGKYAAERGTYLRPDELPGPVSESIDELLDQAIRLAEDDVDLSSAFPEEAARFDELAAQLTPRDDGSASARVLDVVFRGRESEGRVIRGFADGRRTLVLYLGGLITNGITSSVLNLLNRIDPEKVDVTALYYRSGQQDRLDNAALIPPHVRQVIRDQGSLQLPLLGSMQEFDATPVGDLAAADRDTALWSWEWRRLFGHARFDAAVDFSGYSSYWARIMAHAEADRKAVWLHNDLEADAMREVDGARPHFNNLTGVFKLYHDYDALVSVSPDLREINAESLSRYAEPERFISARNVIDVDRVRNGAGRSTATNPHALSIDVRTLSDAVAEIGKHYSFDELISEASRQALVGGLLGAQKGKTFVTVGRLSPEKNQARLLRAFAEVSAEEPDARLVIIGDGPLSDELRELAVSLGVAGSVEFTGRLRNPYALMSGCDCFVLSSDYEGQPIVILEARVLGLPIVTTRFGSAASAMDGSGGLIVDCDETALAEGMKKFLAGEITPTAFDPDVYNAEVIGEFEAAVFAMGPSEGEKGKESADSMAG
;
A
#
# COMPACT_ATOMS: atom_id res chain seq x y z
N MET A 1 -30.78 -13.79 -35.83
CA MET A 1 -31.33 -14.70 -34.82
C MET A 1 -30.26 -15.51 -34.13
N ALA A 2 -29.36 -16.25 -34.81
CA ALA A 2 -28.30 -17.06 -34.17
C ALA A 2 -27.28 -16.21 -33.36
N ALA A 3 -26.89 -15.03 -33.81
CA ALA A 3 -25.98 -14.12 -33.09
C ALA A 3 -26.64 -13.51 -31.82
N TYR A 4 -27.96 -13.19 -31.92
CA TYR A 4 -28.72 -12.70 -30.76
C TYR A 4 -28.90 -13.79 -29.70
N LEU A 5 -29.23 -15.02 -30.07
CA LEU A 5 -29.33 -16.16 -29.15
C LEU A 5 -27.97 -16.54 -28.52
N ARG A 6 -26.87 -16.32 -29.24
CA ARG A 6 -25.50 -16.50 -28.70
C ARG A 6 -25.17 -15.43 -27.67
N LYS A 7 -25.55 -14.17 -27.91
CA LYS A 7 -25.36 -13.05 -27.00
C LYS A 7 -26.17 -13.20 -25.71
N GLU A 8 -27.42 -13.65 -25.82
CA GLU A 8 -28.26 -13.98 -24.67
C GLU A 8 -27.72 -15.17 -23.88
N ARG A 9 -27.31 -16.29 -24.50
CA ARG A 9 -26.69 -17.42 -23.80
C ARG A 9 -25.45 -17.04 -23.05
N VAL A 10 -24.60 -16.16 -23.62
CA VAL A 10 -23.42 -15.64 -22.94
C VAL A 10 -23.79 -14.73 -21.77
N SER A 11 -24.83 -13.91 -21.91
CA SER A 11 -25.38 -13.07 -20.84
C SER A 11 -25.93 -13.93 -19.69
N TRP A 12 -26.79 -14.92 -20.01
CA TRP A 12 -27.33 -15.85 -19.01
C TRP A 12 -26.27 -16.67 -18.29
N SER A 13 -25.24 -17.12 -18.99
CA SER A 13 -24.13 -17.87 -18.37
C SER A 13 -23.26 -16.99 -17.46
N LYS A 14 -23.07 -15.71 -17.82
CA LYS A 14 -22.40 -14.72 -16.97
C LYS A 14 -23.26 -14.41 -15.72
N GLN A 15 -24.55 -14.18 -15.90
CA GLN A 15 -25.48 -13.92 -14.80
C GLN A 15 -25.57 -15.11 -13.84
N TYR A 16 -25.68 -16.35 -14.37
CA TYR A 16 -25.70 -17.57 -13.58
C TYR A 16 -24.41 -17.78 -12.78
N ARG A 17 -23.24 -17.56 -13.41
CA ARG A 17 -21.95 -17.60 -12.71
C ARG A 17 -21.84 -16.51 -11.65
N ARG A 18 -22.32 -15.29 -11.93
CA ARG A 18 -22.38 -14.19 -10.98
C ARG A 18 -23.26 -14.54 -9.79
N ASN A 19 -24.48 -15.06 -10.01
CA ASN A 19 -25.41 -15.47 -8.95
C ASN A 19 -24.86 -16.63 -8.11
N ARG A 20 -24.21 -17.63 -8.73
CA ARG A 20 -23.54 -18.72 -7.98
C ARG A 20 -22.39 -18.21 -7.13
N ARG A 21 -21.59 -17.26 -7.65
CA ARG A 21 -20.50 -16.64 -6.87
C ARG A 21 -21.05 -15.82 -5.71
N SER A 22 -22.11 -15.04 -5.94
CA SER A 22 -22.78 -14.27 -4.88
C SER A 22 -23.38 -15.16 -3.79
N LEU A 23 -24.02 -16.27 -4.17
CA LEU A 23 -24.57 -17.24 -3.21
C LEU A 23 -23.46 -17.95 -2.42
N ALA A 24 -22.41 -18.38 -3.10
CA ALA A 24 -21.24 -18.99 -2.43
C ALA A 24 -20.57 -18.01 -1.46
N ALA A 25 -20.43 -16.74 -1.87
CA ALA A 25 -19.90 -15.67 -1.01
C ALA A 25 -20.80 -15.41 0.20
N ALA A 26 -22.13 -15.41 0.03
CA ALA A 26 -23.08 -15.23 1.13
C ALA A 26 -23.04 -16.38 2.14
N ILE A 27 -22.93 -17.64 1.65
CA ILE A 27 -22.80 -18.83 2.50
C ILE A 27 -21.46 -18.79 3.25
N SER A 28 -20.38 -18.47 2.56
CA SER A 28 -19.05 -18.33 3.16
C SER A 28 -19.04 -17.24 4.23
N SER A 29 -19.61 -16.06 3.95
CA SER A 29 -19.69 -14.94 4.87
C SER A 29 -20.47 -15.27 6.15
N ARG A 30 -21.64 -15.96 6.04
CA ARG A 30 -22.40 -16.43 7.21
C ARG A 30 -21.62 -17.44 8.05
N SER A 31 -20.93 -18.35 7.40
CA SER A 31 -20.09 -19.35 8.09
C SER A 31 -18.95 -18.65 8.85
N PHE A 32 -18.34 -17.67 8.23
CA PHE A 32 -17.26 -16.86 8.78
C PHE A 32 -17.73 -16.06 10.02
N THR A 33 -18.82 -15.30 9.90
CA THR A 33 -19.37 -14.53 11.03
C THR A 33 -19.73 -15.42 12.22
N LYS A 34 -20.26 -16.62 11.96
CA LYS A 34 -20.56 -17.60 13.00
C LYS A 34 -19.28 -18.10 13.68
N ALA A 35 -18.21 -18.33 12.94
CA ALA A 35 -16.96 -18.81 13.50
C ALA A 35 -16.26 -17.74 14.35
N LEU A 36 -16.32 -16.45 13.95
CA LEU A 36 -15.82 -15.32 14.74
C LEU A 36 -16.47 -15.21 16.14
N THR A 37 -17.71 -15.68 16.30
CA THR A 37 -18.43 -15.69 17.57
C THR A 37 -18.33 -17.03 18.32
N SER A 38 -17.67 -18.04 17.73
CA SER A 38 -17.47 -19.35 18.34
C SER A 38 -16.39 -19.31 19.42
N LYS A 39 -16.42 -20.26 20.36
CA LYS A 39 -15.37 -20.38 21.38
C LYS A 39 -14.01 -20.70 20.72
N VAL A 40 -12.95 -20.03 21.18
CA VAL A 40 -11.57 -20.37 20.82
C VAL A 40 -11.16 -21.64 21.57
N HIS A 41 -10.56 -22.58 20.86
CA HIS A 41 -10.06 -23.84 21.44
C HIS A 41 -8.65 -23.61 21.97
N GLU A 42 -8.53 -23.67 23.28
CA GLU A 42 -7.26 -23.56 23.98
C GLU A 42 -6.30 -24.67 23.53
N LYS A 43 -5.01 -24.40 23.56
CA LYS A 43 -3.95 -25.35 23.20
C LYS A 43 -4.10 -26.00 21.81
N THR A 44 -4.79 -25.33 20.90
CA THR A 44 -4.89 -25.73 19.50
C THR A 44 -4.05 -24.80 18.65
N VAL A 45 -3.15 -25.37 17.83
CA VAL A 45 -2.19 -24.66 17.00
C VAL A 45 -2.48 -24.93 15.51
N VAL A 46 -2.70 -23.89 14.74
CA VAL A 46 -2.72 -23.96 13.27
C VAL A 46 -1.32 -23.69 12.74
N TRP A 47 -0.84 -24.57 11.88
CA TRP A 47 0.44 -24.50 11.20
C TRP A 47 0.23 -24.33 9.70
N GLU A 48 0.83 -23.29 9.12
CA GLU A 48 0.79 -23.06 7.68
C GLU A 48 2.16 -22.63 7.15
N SER A 49 2.59 -23.26 6.07
CA SER A 49 3.80 -22.88 5.33
C SER A 49 3.44 -22.56 3.88
N PHE A 50 3.85 -21.37 3.39
CA PHE A 50 3.71 -20.96 2.00
C PHE A 50 2.31 -21.21 1.42
N SER A 51 1.27 -20.76 2.11
CA SER A 51 -0.14 -20.97 1.72
C SER A 51 -0.51 -22.46 1.52
N GLY A 52 -0.02 -23.28 2.42
CA GLY A 52 -0.29 -24.73 2.41
C GLY A 52 0.53 -25.54 1.41
N ASN A 53 1.58 -24.97 0.82
CA ASN A 53 2.45 -25.66 -0.16
C ASN A 53 3.45 -26.67 0.47
N GLY A 54 3.02 -27.33 1.53
CA GLY A 54 3.78 -28.33 2.28
C GLY A 54 4.00 -27.94 3.74
N ALA A 55 4.51 -28.89 4.53
CA ALA A 55 5.03 -28.65 5.86
C ALA A 55 6.53 -28.39 5.74
N LEU A 56 6.95 -27.15 5.78
CA LEU A 56 8.29 -26.72 5.41
C LEU A 56 8.75 -25.55 6.30
N CYS A 57 10.06 -25.27 6.28
CA CYS A 57 10.65 -24.05 6.84
C CYS A 57 10.47 -23.94 8.37
N ASN A 58 10.38 -22.72 8.90
CA ASN A 58 10.27 -22.44 10.33
C ASN A 58 9.04 -23.11 11.01
N PRO A 59 7.83 -23.10 10.40
CA PRO A 59 6.69 -23.77 11.03
C PRO A 59 6.90 -25.27 11.23
N GLU A 60 7.52 -25.96 10.27
CA GLU A 60 7.77 -27.39 10.38
C GLU A 60 8.83 -27.71 11.45
N ALA A 61 9.88 -26.90 11.54
CA ALA A 61 10.90 -27.07 12.58
C ALA A 61 10.33 -26.88 13.99
N LEU A 62 9.53 -25.82 14.19
CA LEU A 62 8.82 -25.58 15.46
C LEU A 62 7.87 -26.72 15.80
N PHE A 63 7.06 -27.16 14.84
CA PHE A 63 6.13 -28.27 15.05
C PHE A 63 6.83 -29.57 15.46
N ARG A 64 7.92 -29.95 14.77
CA ARG A 64 8.68 -31.16 15.11
C ARG A 64 9.29 -31.09 16.51
N THR A 65 9.81 -29.93 16.89
CA THR A 65 10.33 -29.70 18.23
C THR A 65 9.20 -29.79 19.27
N MET A 66 8.07 -29.15 19.01
CA MET A 66 6.93 -29.10 19.91
C MET A 66 6.29 -30.47 20.13
N ILE A 67 6.08 -31.25 19.06
CA ILE A 67 5.43 -32.58 19.14
C ILE A 67 6.30 -33.63 19.85
N ALA A 68 7.63 -33.45 19.78
CA ALA A 68 8.62 -34.32 20.45
C ALA A 68 8.86 -33.91 21.92
N THR A 69 8.39 -32.77 22.38
CA THR A 69 8.65 -32.28 23.74
C THR A 69 7.46 -32.54 24.65
N ALA A 70 7.70 -33.24 25.77
CA ALA A 70 6.66 -33.70 26.70
C ALA A 70 5.79 -32.54 27.27
N ASP A 71 6.38 -31.37 27.47
CA ASP A 71 5.64 -30.19 27.99
C ASP A 71 4.49 -29.70 27.09
N TYR A 72 4.42 -30.19 25.85
CA TYR A 72 3.37 -29.86 24.87
C TYR A 72 2.48 -31.05 24.51
N GLU A 73 2.44 -32.10 25.31
CA GLU A 73 1.70 -33.34 25.01
C GLU A 73 0.16 -33.15 24.95
N ASP A 74 -0.37 -32.09 25.55
CA ASP A 74 -1.80 -31.73 25.55
C ASP A 74 -2.20 -30.79 24.41
N TYR A 75 -1.25 -30.34 23.56
CA TYR A 75 -1.56 -29.49 22.41
C TYR A 75 -2.10 -30.30 21.23
N GLN A 76 -3.08 -29.70 20.52
CA GLN A 76 -3.64 -30.21 19.27
C GLN A 76 -3.08 -29.42 18.10
N HIS A 77 -2.75 -30.08 17.01
CA HIS A 77 -2.10 -29.49 15.85
C HIS A 77 -2.96 -29.64 14.60
N ILE A 78 -3.18 -28.55 13.88
CA ILE A 78 -3.91 -28.51 12.61
C ILE A 78 -2.96 -28.01 11.54
N TRP A 79 -2.57 -28.90 10.61
CA TRP A 79 -1.74 -28.51 9.46
C TRP A 79 -2.59 -28.14 8.26
N VAL A 80 -2.24 -27.01 7.64
CA VAL A 80 -2.87 -26.53 6.41
C VAL A 80 -2.06 -27.00 5.22
N LEU A 81 -2.70 -27.73 4.30
CA LEU A 81 -2.11 -28.20 3.06
C LEU A 81 -3.00 -27.83 1.87
N ASN A 82 -2.39 -27.42 0.76
CA ASN A 82 -3.09 -27.23 -0.51
C ASN A 82 -3.23 -28.57 -1.29
N ASP A 83 -3.84 -28.54 -2.47
CA ASP A 83 -4.09 -29.75 -3.23
C ASP A 83 -2.81 -30.44 -3.71
N THR A 84 -1.74 -29.67 -4.00
CA THR A 84 -0.45 -30.23 -4.44
C THR A 84 0.31 -30.94 -3.32
N ALA A 85 0.19 -30.44 -2.10
CA ALA A 85 0.85 -31.00 -0.91
C ALA A 85 0.00 -32.02 -0.13
N TRP A 86 -1.24 -32.29 -0.59
CA TRP A 86 -2.17 -33.16 0.13
C TRP A 86 -1.70 -34.61 0.25
N GLU A 87 -0.97 -35.12 -0.74
CA GLU A 87 -0.43 -36.47 -0.74
C GLU A 87 1.06 -36.49 -0.34
N SER A 88 1.53 -35.51 0.43
CA SER A 88 2.92 -35.39 0.84
C SER A 88 3.35 -36.49 1.84
N PRO A 89 4.65 -36.84 1.86
CA PRO A 89 5.22 -37.74 2.88
C PRO A 89 4.94 -37.25 4.31
N PHE A 90 4.99 -35.95 4.57
CA PHE A 90 4.68 -35.36 5.87
C PHE A 90 3.26 -35.72 6.35
N ARG A 91 2.28 -35.60 5.48
CA ARG A 91 0.90 -35.98 5.83
C ARG A 91 0.81 -37.49 6.12
N SER A 92 1.49 -38.31 5.34
CA SER A 92 1.54 -39.78 5.57
C SER A 92 2.18 -40.11 6.92
N GLU A 93 3.26 -39.44 7.30
CA GLU A 93 3.98 -39.59 8.58
C GLU A 93 3.05 -39.32 9.78
N PHE A 94 2.22 -38.27 9.72
CA PHE A 94 1.42 -37.80 10.86
C PHE A 94 -0.08 -38.14 10.77
N SER A 95 -0.55 -38.79 9.71
CA SER A 95 -2.00 -39.06 9.50
C SER A 95 -2.62 -39.94 10.59
N ALA A 96 -1.85 -40.81 11.21
CA ALA A 96 -2.31 -41.68 12.33
C ALA A 96 -2.02 -41.07 13.71
N HIS A 97 -1.36 -39.91 13.79
CA HIS A 97 -0.99 -39.32 15.06
C HIS A 97 -2.21 -38.69 15.75
N PRO A 98 -2.57 -39.05 17.02
CA PRO A 98 -3.85 -38.66 17.65
C PRO A 98 -4.02 -37.16 17.89
N ARG A 99 -2.93 -36.42 17.90
CA ARG A 99 -2.94 -34.94 18.13
C ARG A 99 -2.81 -34.13 16.85
N VAL A 100 -2.71 -34.75 15.66
CA VAL A 100 -2.48 -34.04 14.40
C VAL A 100 -3.64 -34.26 13.45
N SER A 101 -4.15 -33.18 12.92
CA SER A 101 -5.18 -33.17 11.89
C SER A 101 -4.77 -32.28 10.71
N PHE A 102 -5.45 -32.45 9.57
CA PHE A 102 -5.11 -31.74 8.34
C PHE A 102 -6.36 -31.08 7.75
N VAL A 103 -6.20 -29.83 7.28
CA VAL A 103 -7.25 -29.09 6.57
C VAL A 103 -6.74 -28.60 5.21
N ARG A 104 -7.63 -28.55 4.22
CA ARG A 104 -7.28 -28.00 2.90
C ARG A 104 -7.27 -26.48 2.93
N HIS A 105 -6.19 -25.89 2.43
CA HIS A 105 -6.06 -24.44 2.28
C HIS A 105 -7.30 -23.86 1.58
N ARG A 106 -7.83 -22.74 2.09
CA ARG A 106 -9.04 -22.02 1.64
C ARG A 106 -10.35 -22.85 1.67
N SER A 107 -10.37 -24.00 2.32
CA SER A 107 -11.60 -24.73 2.59
C SER A 107 -12.40 -24.06 3.74
N ARG A 108 -13.63 -24.51 3.94
CA ARG A 108 -14.44 -24.07 5.10
C ARG A 108 -13.77 -24.44 6.43
N ASP A 109 -13.20 -25.64 6.51
CA ASP A 109 -12.54 -26.12 7.72
C ASP A 109 -11.26 -25.32 8.02
N TYR A 110 -10.54 -24.88 6.98
CA TYR A 110 -9.43 -23.94 7.09
C TYR A 110 -9.83 -22.63 7.77
N PHE A 111 -10.88 -21.95 7.28
CA PHE A 111 -11.33 -20.72 7.91
C PHE A 111 -11.86 -20.96 9.32
N THR A 112 -12.56 -22.07 9.55
CA THR A 112 -12.97 -22.43 10.90
C THR A 112 -11.77 -22.62 11.83
N ALA A 113 -10.73 -23.35 11.37
CA ALA A 113 -9.51 -23.55 12.15
C ALA A 113 -8.80 -22.22 12.47
N LEU A 114 -8.68 -21.30 11.48
CA LEU A 114 -8.10 -19.99 11.69
C LEU A 114 -8.83 -19.17 12.75
N GLU A 115 -10.16 -19.28 12.80
CA GLU A 115 -10.98 -18.43 13.67
C GLU A 115 -11.18 -19.01 15.07
N THR A 116 -10.96 -20.31 15.24
CA THR A 116 -11.25 -21.00 16.50
C THR A 116 -10.04 -21.59 17.20
N SER A 117 -8.86 -21.57 16.63
CA SER A 117 -7.62 -22.04 17.27
C SER A 117 -6.94 -20.93 18.06
N GLN A 118 -6.38 -21.27 19.23
CA GLN A 118 -5.69 -20.30 20.08
C GLN A 118 -4.39 -19.80 19.48
N TYR A 119 -3.60 -20.69 18.87
CA TYR A 119 -2.30 -20.33 18.29
C TYR A 119 -2.33 -20.44 16.77
N LEU A 120 -1.77 -19.46 16.11
CA LEU A 120 -1.66 -19.38 14.65
C LEU A 120 -0.18 -19.19 14.29
N VAL A 121 0.39 -20.10 13.52
CA VAL A 121 1.79 -20.04 13.09
C VAL A 121 1.86 -20.07 11.57
N ASN A 122 2.50 -19.05 10.97
CA ASN A 122 2.59 -18.90 9.52
C ASN A 122 3.95 -18.28 9.13
N ASN A 123 4.51 -18.72 8.01
CA ASN A 123 5.76 -18.15 7.49
C ASN A 123 5.57 -17.25 6.26
N ALA A 124 4.34 -16.91 5.92
CA ALA A 124 4.01 -16.02 4.82
C ALA A 124 2.86 -15.08 5.25
N THR A 125 1.67 -15.22 4.65
CA THR A 125 0.50 -14.41 5.01
C THR A 125 -0.75 -15.25 5.02
N PHE A 126 -1.59 -15.05 6.03
CA PHE A 126 -2.97 -15.49 5.95
C PHE A 126 -3.75 -14.65 4.92
N PRO A 127 -4.82 -15.20 4.32
CA PRO A 127 -5.56 -14.52 3.25
C PRO A 127 -6.26 -13.24 3.74
N ALA A 128 -6.68 -12.39 2.79
CA ALA A 128 -7.34 -11.10 3.10
C ALA A 128 -8.61 -11.22 3.94
N GLU A 129 -9.22 -12.38 3.93
CA GLU A 129 -10.40 -12.73 4.75
C GLU A 129 -10.08 -12.89 6.25
N PHE A 130 -8.85 -13.23 6.59
CA PHE A 130 -8.45 -13.51 7.97
C PHE A 130 -8.60 -12.29 8.90
N ILE A 131 -9.15 -12.55 10.09
CA ILE A 131 -9.26 -11.57 11.19
C ILE A 131 -8.71 -12.24 12.45
N LYS A 132 -7.70 -11.68 13.04
CA LYS A 132 -7.17 -12.17 14.31
C LYS A 132 -8.07 -11.74 15.47
N ARG A 133 -8.46 -12.69 16.30
CA ARG A 133 -9.27 -12.46 17.51
C ARG A 133 -8.39 -12.09 18.70
N PRO A 134 -8.91 -11.35 19.69
CA PRO A 134 -8.14 -10.99 20.89
C PRO A 134 -7.61 -12.20 21.68
N GLU A 135 -8.37 -13.31 21.69
CA GLU A 135 -8.03 -14.54 22.42
C GLU A 135 -6.98 -15.39 21.71
N GLN A 136 -6.61 -15.06 20.50
CA GLN A 136 -5.62 -15.78 19.69
C GLN A 136 -4.23 -15.17 19.85
N ILE A 137 -3.23 -16.03 19.69
CA ILE A 137 -1.82 -15.66 19.60
C ILE A 137 -1.34 -15.98 18.19
N TYR A 138 -0.93 -14.97 17.44
CA TYR A 138 -0.40 -15.11 16.09
C TYR A 138 1.10 -14.88 16.07
N LEU A 139 1.85 -15.93 15.72
CA LEU A 139 3.29 -15.90 15.45
C LEU A 139 3.51 -15.94 13.93
N ASN A 140 4.01 -14.86 13.35
CA ASN A 140 4.53 -14.87 11.98
C ASN A 140 6.04 -15.11 12.02
N VAL A 141 6.47 -16.24 11.49
CA VAL A 141 7.89 -16.67 11.53
C VAL A 141 8.66 -16.31 10.25
N TRP A 142 8.03 -15.68 9.29
CA TRP A 142 8.59 -15.34 7.98
C TRP A 142 9.44 -16.49 7.39
N HIS A 143 10.23 -16.23 6.33
CA HIS A 143 10.93 -17.28 5.61
C HIS A 143 12.31 -16.89 5.05
N GLY A 144 12.94 -15.89 5.63
CA GLY A 144 14.32 -15.49 5.30
C GLY A 144 14.61 -14.04 5.58
N THR A 145 15.83 -13.74 6.03
CA THR A 145 16.37 -12.39 6.07
C THR A 145 16.44 -11.83 4.63
N PRO A 146 15.92 -10.64 4.35
CA PRO A 146 15.80 -10.15 2.99
C PRO A 146 17.16 -9.72 2.43
N LEU A 147 17.54 -10.28 1.30
CA LEU A 147 18.59 -9.74 0.44
C LEU A 147 18.04 -8.74 -0.58
N LYS A 148 16.85 -9.03 -1.11
CA LYS A 148 16.15 -8.21 -2.11
C LYS A 148 15.30 -7.15 -1.43
N LYS A 149 15.17 -5.99 -2.07
CA LYS A 149 14.23 -4.95 -1.63
C LYS A 149 12.82 -5.51 -1.52
N MET A 150 12.09 -5.09 -0.49
CA MET A 150 10.76 -5.57 -0.16
C MET A 150 9.82 -4.42 0.17
N GLY A 151 8.54 -4.71 0.26
CA GLY A 151 7.55 -3.77 0.75
C GLY A 151 7.54 -2.45 0.00
N TYR A 152 7.67 -1.36 0.74
CA TYR A 152 7.69 0.01 0.20
C TYR A 152 9.05 0.42 -0.40
N ASP A 153 10.11 -0.36 -0.22
CA ASP A 153 11.40 -0.11 -0.85
C ASP A 153 11.42 -0.54 -2.33
N ILE A 154 10.39 -1.26 -2.77
CA ILE A 154 10.13 -1.56 -4.18
C ILE A 154 9.34 -0.39 -4.77
N GLU A 155 9.72 0.08 -5.93
CA GLU A 155 8.97 1.09 -6.66
C GLU A 155 7.52 0.64 -6.88
N ASN A 156 6.54 1.47 -6.51
CA ASN A 156 5.11 1.14 -6.51
C ASN A 156 4.74 -0.12 -5.69
N GLY A 157 5.56 -0.47 -4.69
CA GLY A 157 5.44 -1.69 -3.90
C GLY A 157 4.23 -1.77 -2.96
N ALA A 158 3.49 -0.69 -2.77
CA ALA A 158 2.38 -0.62 -1.81
C ALA A 158 1.28 -1.66 -2.06
N ASP A 159 0.87 -1.89 -3.33
CA ASP A 159 -0.14 -2.92 -3.65
C ASP A 159 0.37 -4.33 -3.33
N GLY A 160 1.64 -4.61 -3.59
CA GLY A 160 2.29 -5.88 -3.21
C GLY A 160 2.42 -6.07 -1.70
N ALA A 161 2.69 -5.00 -0.97
CA ALA A 161 2.89 -5.01 0.48
C ALA A 161 1.59 -5.15 1.29
N ARG A 162 0.43 -4.79 0.74
CA ARG A 162 -0.84 -4.62 1.48
C ARG A 162 -1.23 -5.77 2.40
N ASN A 163 -1.16 -7.03 1.91
CA ASN A 163 -1.54 -8.18 2.73
C ASN A 163 -0.44 -8.58 3.71
N VAL A 164 0.82 -8.35 3.37
CA VAL A 164 1.96 -8.59 4.27
C VAL A 164 1.91 -7.62 5.44
N LEU A 165 1.77 -6.32 5.19
CA LEU A 165 1.64 -5.30 6.23
C LEU A 165 0.48 -5.60 7.19
N ARG A 166 -0.69 -5.95 6.64
CA ARG A 166 -1.87 -6.33 7.43
C ARG A 166 -1.61 -7.53 8.35
N ASN A 167 -0.93 -8.57 7.85
CA ASN A 167 -0.55 -9.73 8.63
C ASN A 167 0.43 -9.36 9.74
N PHE A 168 1.45 -8.55 9.44
CA PHE A 168 2.41 -8.11 10.45
C PHE A 168 1.75 -7.27 11.55
N MET A 169 0.89 -6.31 11.20
CA MET A 169 0.14 -5.53 12.20
C MET A 169 -0.81 -6.38 13.06
N SER A 170 -1.27 -7.53 12.54
CA SER A 170 -2.15 -8.44 13.26
C SER A 170 -1.40 -9.43 14.15
N ALA A 171 -0.08 -9.61 13.95
CA ALA A 171 0.71 -10.56 14.70
C ALA A 171 0.98 -10.09 16.14
N ASP A 172 0.98 -11.03 17.09
CA ASP A 172 1.47 -10.78 18.44
C ASP A 172 2.98 -10.92 18.50
N TYR A 173 3.54 -11.81 17.65
CA TYR A 173 4.96 -12.05 17.54
C TYR A 173 5.40 -12.09 16.09
N LEU A 174 6.48 -11.37 15.76
CA LEU A 174 7.21 -11.47 14.51
C LEU A 174 8.57 -12.08 14.80
N LEU A 175 8.90 -13.20 14.14
CA LEU A 175 10.22 -13.79 14.28
C LEU A 175 11.20 -13.10 13.34
N SER A 176 12.28 -12.63 13.87
CA SER A 176 13.43 -12.10 13.14
C SER A 176 14.64 -13.00 13.35
N GLN A 177 15.38 -13.30 12.29
CA GLN A 177 16.63 -14.05 12.40
C GLN A 177 17.71 -13.23 13.11
N ASN A 178 17.68 -11.89 12.90
CA ASN A 178 18.71 -10.97 13.34
C ASN A 178 18.18 -9.52 13.35
N SER A 179 18.97 -8.59 13.91
CA SER A 179 18.63 -7.16 13.96
C SER A 179 18.57 -6.50 12.57
N PHE A 180 19.41 -6.92 11.64
CA PHE A 180 19.35 -6.42 10.26
C PHE A 180 17.97 -6.67 9.63
N MET A 181 17.41 -7.86 9.79
CA MET A 181 16.05 -8.15 9.33
C MET A 181 15.00 -7.30 10.06
N THR A 182 15.13 -7.13 11.37
CA THR A 182 14.23 -6.28 12.17
C THR A 182 14.20 -4.86 11.60
N GLU A 183 15.36 -4.25 11.46
CA GLU A 183 15.49 -2.85 11.05
C GLU A 183 15.14 -2.65 9.57
N THR A 184 15.70 -3.49 8.69
CA THR A 184 15.55 -3.33 7.23
C THR A 184 14.15 -3.73 6.76
N MET A 185 13.63 -4.88 7.21
CA MET A 185 12.37 -5.41 6.70
C MET A 185 11.17 -4.90 7.51
N TYR A 186 11.13 -5.20 8.82
CA TYR A 186 9.93 -4.89 9.61
C TYR A 186 9.77 -3.38 9.81
N LEU A 187 10.79 -2.71 10.32
CA LEU A 187 10.72 -1.29 10.64
C LEU A 187 10.90 -0.40 9.40
N GLY A 188 11.80 -0.76 8.48
CA GLY A 188 12.08 -0.04 7.24
C GLY A 188 11.05 -0.34 6.14
N ALA A 189 11.23 -1.45 5.43
CA ALA A 189 10.47 -1.78 4.22
C ALA A 189 8.95 -1.92 4.42
N TYR A 190 8.50 -2.31 5.61
CA TYR A 190 7.07 -2.40 5.97
C TYR A 190 6.61 -1.30 6.94
N LYS A 191 7.50 -0.40 7.37
CA LYS A 191 7.20 0.79 8.20
C LYS A 191 6.33 0.46 9.43
N LEU A 192 6.75 -0.54 10.21
CA LEU A 192 5.96 -1.01 11.35
C LEU A 192 6.10 -0.13 12.60
N ASN A 193 7.02 0.84 12.62
CA ASN A 193 7.09 1.84 13.69
C ASN A 193 5.70 2.45 13.95
N ASN A 194 5.41 2.73 15.21
CA ASN A 194 4.17 3.35 15.69
C ASN A 194 2.87 2.53 15.50
N VAL A 195 2.82 1.54 14.60
CA VAL A 195 1.58 0.76 14.32
C VAL A 195 1.65 -0.69 14.79
N PHE A 196 2.84 -1.29 14.87
CA PHE A 196 2.98 -2.63 15.42
C PHE A 196 2.93 -2.61 16.95
N ARG A 197 2.06 -3.42 17.52
CA ARG A 197 1.81 -3.50 18.97
C ARG A 197 2.26 -4.82 19.61
N GLY A 198 2.75 -5.76 18.80
CA GLY A 198 3.30 -7.03 19.25
C GLY A 198 4.76 -6.93 19.67
N ALA A 199 5.45 -8.06 19.61
CA ALA A 199 6.87 -8.18 19.89
C ALA A 199 7.64 -8.77 18.70
N ILE A 200 8.86 -8.32 18.46
CA ILE A 200 9.81 -8.95 17.54
C ILE A 200 10.74 -9.84 18.35
N ILE A 201 10.87 -11.10 17.93
CA ILE A 201 11.72 -12.11 18.57
C ILE A 201 12.99 -12.29 17.72
N GLU A 202 14.16 -11.95 18.25
CA GLU A 202 15.48 -12.11 17.62
C GLU A 202 16.24 -13.33 18.18
N GLU A 203 15.71 -14.52 17.98
CA GLU A 203 16.24 -15.76 18.53
C GLU A 203 16.77 -16.75 17.47
N GLY A 204 17.08 -16.26 16.27
CA GLY A 204 17.50 -17.09 15.15
C GLY A 204 16.33 -17.80 14.47
N TYR A 205 16.64 -18.63 13.48
CA TYR A 205 15.60 -19.32 12.71
C TYR A 205 15.48 -20.80 13.08
N PRO A 206 14.27 -21.27 13.42
CA PRO A 206 13.98 -22.68 13.70
C PRO A 206 14.44 -23.66 12.62
N ARG A 207 14.33 -23.26 11.34
CA ARG A 207 14.71 -24.12 10.21
C ARG A 207 16.22 -24.42 10.14
N THR A 208 17.07 -23.56 10.72
CA THR A 208 18.52 -23.74 10.73
C THR A 208 18.96 -24.79 11.75
N ASP A 209 18.12 -25.10 12.75
CA ASP A 209 18.41 -26.12 13.75
C ASP A 209 18.71 -27.49 13.13
N LYS A 210 18.01 -27.83 12.04
CA LYS A 210 18.23 -29.09 11.29
C LYS A 210 19.58 -29.13 10.60
N MET A 211 20.14 -27.98 10.25
CA MET A 211 21.37 -27.85 9.50
C MET A 211 22.61 -27.85 10.41
N ILE A 212 22.49 -27.29 11.61
CA ILE A 212 23.61 -27.04 12.52
C ILE A 212 23.64 -28.05 13.67
N GLY A 213 22.49 -28.57 14.08
CA GLY A 213 22.36 -29.45 15.24
C GLY A 213 23.08 -30.82 15.08
N PRO A 214 23.32 -31.54 16.20
CA PRO A 214 24.00 -32.82 16.19
C PRO A 214 23.37 -33.84 15.23
N GLY A 215 24.19 -34.53 14.40
CA GLY A 215 23.76 -35.52 13.45
C GLY A 215 23.01 -34.96 12.24
N ALA A 216 23.06 -33.65 12.01
CA ALA A 216 22.40 -33.00 10.87
C ALA A 216 22.86 -33.59 9.52
N GLY A 217 24.15 -33.75 9.32
CA GLY A 217 24.74 -34.33 8.12
C GLY A 217 24.28 -35.76 7.85
N ASP A 218 24.22 -36.62 8.87
CA ASP A 218 23.80 -38.01 8.69
C ASP A 218 22.32 -38.12 8.31
N ARG A 219 21.46 -37.31 8.97
CA ARG A 219 20.03 -37.21 8.62
C ARG A 219 19.83 -36.73 7.19
N ALA A 220 20.55 -35.68 6.78
CA ALA A 220 20.47 -35.11 5.44
C ALA A 220 20.92 -36.11 4.37
N ARG A 221 22.03 -36.83 4.60
CA ARG A 221 22.52 -37.90 3.69
C ARG A 221 21.51 -39.04 3.57
N ALA A 222 20.84 -39.42 4.65
CA ALA A 222 19.78 -40.42 4.63
C ALA A 222 18.59 -39.97 3.78
N VAL A 223 18.09 -38.70 3.98
CA VAL A 223 16.99 -38.13 3.21
C VAL A 223 17.29 -38.07 1.71
N LEU A 224 18.51 -37.70 1.32
CA LEU A 224 18.94 -37.68 -0.07
C LEU A 224 19.09 -39.12 -0.64
N GLY A 225 19.62 -40.05 0.16
CA GLY A 225 19.75 -41.47 -0.21
C GLY A 225 18.39 -42.13 -0.51
N ASP A 226 17.36 -41.81 0.30
CA ASP A 226 15.99 -42.28 0.06
C ASP A 226 15.38 -41.74 -1.24
N ARG A 227 15.99 -40.68 -1.82
CA ARG A 227 15.61 -40.09 -3.12
C ARG A 227 16.57 -40.51 -4.26
N GLY A 228 17.46 -41.46 -4.02
CA GLY A 228 18.41 -41.98 -5.01
C GLY A 228 19.67 -41.12 -5.20
N ILE A 229 19.88 -40.05 -4.40
CA ILE A 229 21.07 -39.20 -4.47
C ILE A 229 22.11 -39.69 -3.47
N SER A 230 23.15 -40.39 -3.95
CA SER A 230 24.22 -40.91 -3.08
C SER A 230 25.31 -39.83 -2.90
N THR A 231 25.50 -39.38 -1.67
CA THR A 231 26.57 -38.44 -1.31
C THR A 231 27.61 -39.09 -0.39
N HIS A 232 27.57 -40.42 -0.25
CA HIS A 232 28.41 -41.16 0.73
C HIS A 232 29.89 -40.99 0.44
N GLY A 233 30.63 -40.49 1.46
CA GLY A 233 32.08 -40.32 1.36
C GLY A 233 32.56 -39.13 0.51
N LYS A 234 31.63 -38.35 -0.08
CA LYS A 234 31.97 -37.20 -0.92
C LYS A 234 31.74 -35.88 -0.22
N LYS A 235 32.58 -34.90 -0.56
CA LYS A 235 32.34 -33.48 -0.31
C LYS A 235 31.29 -32.95 -1.30
N VAL A 236 30.49 -31.96 -0.89
CA VAL A 236 29.33 -31.47 -1.66
C VAL A 236 29.51 -30.01 -2.04
N ILE A 237 29.44 -29.72 -3.34
CA ILE A 237 29.14 -28.37 -3.83
C ILE A 237 27.67 -28.32 -4.15
N CYS A 238 26.96 -27.34 -3.55
CA CYS A 238 25.55 -27.11 -3.85
C CYS A 238 25.40 -25.82 -4.65
N TYR A 239 24.88 -25.92 -5.88
CA TYR A 239 24.45 -24.76 -6.65
C TYR A 239 22.97 -24.47 -6.37
N ALA A 240 22.70 -23.33 -5.74
CA ALA A 240 21.36 -22.93 -5.29
C ALA A 240 20.97 -21.53 -5.82
N PRO A 241 20.68 -21.39 -7.13
CA PRO A 241 20.35 -20.13 -7.76
C PRO A 241 18.90 -19.71 -7.55
N THR A 242 18.66 -18.40 -7.67
CA THR A 242 17.31 -17.83 -7.76
C THR A 242 16.69 -18.09 -9.14
N TRP A 243 15.36 -18.15 -9.18
CA TRP A 243 14.62 -18.14 -10.43
C TRP A 243 14.63 -16.72 -11.06
N ARG A 244 14.47 -16.65 -12.38
CA ARG A 244 14.37 -15.42 -13.17
C ARG A 244 12.93 -15.19 -13.64
N GLY A 245 12.55 -13.92 -13.87
CA GLY A 245 11.24 -13.52 -14.38
C GLY A 245 10.57 -12.43 -13.54
N GLY A 246 9.60 -11.74 -14.13
CA GLY A 246 8.90 -10.60 -13.53
C GLY A 246 7.92 -10.96 -12.42
N SER A 247 7.40 -12.19 -12.37
CA SER A 247 6.49 -12.66 -11.32
C SER A 247 6.60 -14.16 -11.07
N PHE A 248 6.24 -14.59 -9.86
CA PHE A 248 6.14 -16.00 -9.48
C PHE A 248 5.22 -16.84 -10.41
N TYR A 249 4.20 -16.20 -10.99
CA TYR A 249 3.23 -16.84 -11.89
C TYR A 249 3.68 -16.91 -13.35
N ASN A 250 4.80 -16.25 -13.70
CA ASN A 250 5.37 -16.27 -15.04
C ASN A 250 6.90 -16.30 -14.96
N PRO A 251 7.50 -17.43 -14.51
CA PRO A 251 8.94 -17.60 -14.45
C PRO A 251 9.52 -17.69 -15.86
N GLN A 252 10.66 -17.03 -16.09
CA GLN A 252 11.42 -17.23 -17.31
C GLN A 252 12.16 -18.57 -17.25
N SER A 253 12.16 -19.32 -18.35
CA SER A 253 12.93 -20.54 -18.45
C SER A 253 14.42 -20.25 -18.51
N ASP A 254 15.16 -20.73 -17.53
CA ASP A 254 16.61 -20.58 -17.39
C ASP A 254 17.31 -21.95 -17.27
N ALA A 255 16.57 -23.00 -17.58
CA ALA A 255 16.99 -24.40 -17.42
C ALA A 255 18.33 -24.70 -18.13
N GLY A 256 18.52 -24.17 -19.36
CA GLY A 256 19.75 -24.35 -20.11
C GLY A 256 21.00 -23.76 -19.45
N ARG A 257 20.89 -22.56 -18.87
CA ARG A 257 21.96 -21.91 -18.12
C ARG A 257 22.29 -22.68 -16.83
N LEU A 258 21.28 -23.04 -16.08
CA LEU A 258 21.45 -23.81 -14.82
C LEU A 258 22.15 -25.13 -15.10
N LYS A 259 21.72 -25.87 -16.14
CA LYS A 259 22.35 -27.09 -16.58
C LYS A 259 23.83 -26.89 -16.99
N ALA A 260 24.09 -25.87 -17.82
CA ALA A 260 25.45 -25.55 -18.25
C ALA A 260 26.39 -25.27 -17.09
N THR A 261 25.96 -24.47 -16.10
CA THR A 261 26.73 -24.15 -14.89
C THR A 261 27.04 -25.41 -14.08
N VAL A 262 26.04 -26.27 -13.84
CA VAL A 262 26.23 -27.52 -13.07
C VAL A 262 27.19 -28.46 -13.80
N MET A 263 27.05 -28.62 -15.14
CA MET A 263 27.90 -29.49 -15.94
C MET A 263 29.35 -28.96 -15.98
N ALA A 264 29.54 -27.63 -16.06
CA ALA A 264 30.86 -27.01 -16.01
C ALA A 264 31.54 -27.25 -14.64
N LEU A 265 30.83 -27.04 -13.55
CA LEU A 265 31.35 -27.32 -12.19
C LEU A 265 31.73 -28.80 -12.04
N ARG A 266 30.91 -29.71 -12.53
CA ARG A 266 31.23 -31.14 -12.49
C ARG A 266 32.45 -31.51 -13.29
N SER A 267 32.58 -30.95 -14.51
CA SER A 267 33.74 -31.23 -15.37
C SER A 267 35.04 -30.65 -14.81
N ALA A 268 34.96 -29.49 -14.16
CA ALA A 268 36.11 -28.82 -13.55
C ALA A 268 36.64 -29.54 -12.30
N LEU A 269 35.75 -30.25 -11.60
CA LEU A 269 36.02 -30.97 -10.36
C LEU A 269 36.02 -32.48 -10.59
N GLU A 270 36.64 -32.97 -11.64
CA GLU A 270 36.74 -34.41 -12.05
C GLU A 270 37.36 -35.33 -10.99
N ASP A 271 37.11 -35.09 -9.73
CA ASP A 271 37.60 -35.85 -8.59
C ASP A 271 36.47 -36.68 -7.97
N GLU A 272 36.72 -37.97 -7.77
CA GLU A 272 35.77 -38.86 -7.08
C GLU A 272 35.39 -38.36 -5.68
N ARG A 273 36.16 -37.43 -5.11
CA ARG A 273 35.93 -36.83 -3.78
C ARG A 273 34.75 -35.87 -3.74
N TRP A 274 34.37 -35.27 -4.88
CA TRP A 274 33.35 -34.24 -4.94
C TRP A 274 32.08 -34.68 -5.64
N ILE A 275 30.94 -34.12 -5.21
CA ILE A 275 29.66 -34.18 -5.94
C ILE A 275 29.06 -32.78 -6.04
N VAL A 276 28.55 -32.45 -7.21
CA VAL A 276 27.83 -31.17 -7.45
C VAL A 276 26.34 -31.48 -7.39
N LEU A 277 25.59 -30.80 -6.51
CA LEU A 277 24.13 -30.85 -6.40
C LEU A 277 23.51 -29.58 -6.92
N LEU A 278 22.36 -29.67 -7.59
CA LEU A 278 21.53 -28.55 -8.01
C LEU A 278 20.28 -28.48 -7.13
N LYS A 279 20.18 -27.45 -6.30
CA LYS A 279 18.95 -27.13 -5.57
C LYS A 279 18.26 -25.95 -6.27
N ALA A 280 17.51 -26.24 -7.32
CA ALA A 280 16.75 -25.25 -8.04
C ALA A 280 15.53 -24.77 -7.21
N HIS A 281 15.08 -23.56 -7.48
CA HIS A 281 13.85 -23.04 -6.86
C HIS A 281 12.64 -23.84 -7.34
N GLN A 282 11.69 -24.14 -6.46
CA GLN A 282 10.51 -24.99 -6.74
C GLN A 282 9.74 -24.61 -8.01
N VAL A 283 9.76 -23.32 -8.40
CA VAL A 283 9.07 -22.80 -9.60
C VAL A 283 9.68 -23.35 -10.92
N ILE A 284 10.96 -23.74 -10.91
CA ILE A 284 11.68 -24.18 -12.11
C ILE A 284 12.00 -25.70 -12.11
N VAL A 285 11.84 -26.38 -11.00
CA VAL A 285 12.16 -27.82 -10.91
C VAL A 285 11.38 -28.63 -11.92
N ASP A 286 10.09 -28.34 -12.13
CA ASP A 286 9.23 -29.02 -13.11
C ASP A 286 9.77 -28.95 -14.56
N GLN A 287 10.62 -27.94 -14.86
CA GLN A 287 11.26 -27.80 -16.18
C GLN A 287 12.57 -28.58 -16.30
N LEU A 288 13.10 -29.07 -15.18
CA LEU A 288 14.39 -29.74 -15.07
C LEU A 288 14.26 -31.25 -14.77
N VAL A 289 13.13 -31.67 -14.17
CA VAL A 289 12.95 -33.04 -13.66
C VAL A 289 13.00 -34.11 -14.72
N ASP A 290 12.62 -33.81 -15.94
CA ASP A 290 12.62 -34.72 -17.07
C ASP A 290 13.97 -34.77 -17.84
N ASP A 291 14.97 -33.98 -17.43
CA ASP A 291 16.28 -33.97 -18.06
C ASP A 291 17.16 -35.10 -17.51
N PRO A 292 17.46 -36.15 -18.32
CA PRO A 292 18.19 -37.30 -17.84
C PRO A 292 19.65 -37.00 -17.43
N GLU A 293 20.21 -35.89 -17.91
CA GLU A 293 21.58 -35.49 -17.54
C GLU A 293 21.63 -34.82 -16.16
N LEU A 294 20.46 -34.41 -15.61
CA LEU A 294 20.33 -33.80 -14.29
C LEU A 294 19.83 -34.78 -13.22
N ALA A 295 19.38 -35.98 -13.61
CA ALA A 295 18.69 -36.94 -12.72
C ALA A 295 19.47 -37.27 -11.45
N ASP A 296 20.80 -37.38 -11.55
CA ASP A 296 21.65 -37.83 -10.44
C ASP A 296 22.02 -36.72 -9.44
N PHE A 297 21.70 -35.45 -9.73
CA PHE A 297 22.14 -34.32 -8.93
C PHE A 297 21.08 -33.19 -8.76
N LEU A 298 19.97 -33.30 -9.46
CA LEU A 298 18.83 -32.39 -9.21
C LEU A 298 18.14 -32.81 -7.90
N VAL A 299 18.23 -31.96 -6.88
CA VAL A 299 17.56 -32.20 -5.60
C VAL A 299 16.06 -32.00 -5.75
N PRO A 300 15.23 -33.01 -5.43
CA PRO A 300 13.77 -32.92 -5.51
C PRO A 300 13.19 -31.78 -4.63
N ASN A 301 11.99 -31.31 -4.99
CA ASN A 301 11.32 -30.24 -4.26
C ASN A 301 10.90 -30.60 -2.83
N ASP A 302 10.65 -31.89 -2.57
CA ASP A 302 10.24 -32.39 -1.27
C ASP A 302 11.41 -32.53 -0.27
N VAL A 303 12.66 -32.38 -0.72
CA VAL A 303 13.83 -32.29 0.16
C VAL A 303 14.02 -30.83 0.59
N PRO A 304 13.91 -30.52 1.89
CA PRO A 304 14.12 -29.15 2.39
C PRO A 304 15.51 -28.61 2.07
N ALA A 305 15.61 -27.32 1.73
CA ALA A 305 16.89 -26.71 1.39
C ALA A 305 17.91 -26.82 2.54
N ASN A 306 17.47 -26.65 3.79
CA ASN A 306 18.33 -26.74 4.96
C ASN A 306 18.92 -28.14 5.19
N ASP A 307 18.25 -29.21 4.74
CA ASP A 307 18.82 -30.58 4.76
C ASP A 307 19.97 -30.70 3.74
N VAL A 308 19.84 -30.08 2.56
CA VAL A 308 20.94 -30.05 1.57
C VAL A 308 22.11 -29.22 2.09
N LEU A 309 21.82 -28.04 2.66
CA LEU A 309 22.85 -27.18 3.24
C LEU A 309 23.61 -27.84 4.39
N ALA A 310 22.95 -28.71 5.15
CA ALA A 310 23.61 -29.47 6.24
C ALA A 310 24.84 -30.25 5.79
N ILE A 311 24.86 -30.75 4.55
CA ILE A 311 25.97 -31.53 3.97
C ILE A 311 26.78 -30.77 2.92
N THR A 312 26.43 -29.53 2.62
CA THR A 312 27.13 -28.73 1.62
C THR A 312 28.45 -28.25 2.18
N ASP A 313 29.56 -28.52 1.52
CA ASP A 313 30.90 -28.02 1.88
C ASP A 313 31.18 -26.66 1.26
N ILE A 314 30.71 -26.41 0.03
CA ILE A 314 30.81 -25.12 -0.67
C ILE A 314 29.43 -24.80 -1.26
N LEU A 315 28.87 -23.66 -0.91
CA LEU A 315 27.62 -23.16 -1.51
C LEU A 315 27.95 -22.23 -2.69
N VAL A 316 27.34 -22.49 -3.85
CA VAL A 316 27.32 -21.55 -4.97
C VAL A 316 25.92 -20.95 -5.06
N SER A 317 25.80 -19.63 -4.90
CA SER A 317 24.53 -18.93 -4.89
C SER A 317 24.55 -17.67 -5.78
N ASP A 318 23.44 -16.97 -5.84
CA ASP A 318 23.30 -15.69 -6.52
C ASP A 318 22.57 -14.67 -5.62
N TYR A 319 21.49 -14.07 -6.06
CA TYR A 319 20.65 -13.14 -5.29
C TYR A 319 19.70 -13.84 -4.30
N SER A 320 19.98 -15.07 -3.92
CA SER A 320 19.18 -15.83 -2.98
C SER A 320 19.62 -15.59 -1.54
N SER A 321 18.66 -15.33 -0.65
CA SER A 321 18.94 -15.23 0.80
C SER A 321 19.31 -16.58 1.46
N ILE A 322 19.36 -17.67 0.71
CA ILE A 322 19.75 -18.99 1.21
C ILE A 322 21.17 -18.99 1.80
N PHE A 323 22.06 -18.14 1.27
CA PHE A 323 23.42 -18.02 1.79
C PHE A 323 23.44 -17.53 3.24
N ILE A 324 22.46 -16.70 3.63
CA ILE A 324 22.38 -16.17 5.00
C ILE A 324 22.19 -17.32 6.00
N ASP A 325 21.25 -18.24 5.73
CA ASP A 325 21.13 -19.44 6.55
C ASP A 325 22.46 -20.24 6.60
N PHE A 326 23.17 -20.31 5.47
CA PHE A 326 24.38 -21.08 5.32
C PHE A 326 25.57 -20.49 6.09
N LEU A 327 25.60 -19.15 6.31
CA LEU A 327 26.65 -18.48 7.10
C LEU A 327 26.81 -19.11 8.49
N GLY A 328 25.71 -19.53 9.13
CA GLY A 328 25.73 -20.19 10.43
C GLY A 328 26.51 -21.52 10.47
N THR A 329 26.88 -22.07 9.30
CA THR A 329 27.71 -23.30 9.22
C THR A 329 29.21 -23.04 9.24
N GLY A 330 29.64 -21.78 9.05
CA GLY A 330 31.05 -21.41 8.92
C GLY A 330 31.71 -21.86 7.61
N ARG A 331 30.95 -22.39 6.64
CA ARG A 331 31.48 -22.95 5.37
C ARG A 331 31.40 -21.92 4.22
N PRO A 332 32.31 -21.98 3.22
CA PRO A 332 32.44 -20.94 2.19
C PRO A 332 31.25 -20.85 1.23
N VAL A 333 30.97 -19.62 0.79
CA VAL A 333 29.98 -19.28 -0.24
C VAL A 333 30.69 -18.64 -1.43
N LEU A 334 30.34 -19.07 -2.64
CA LEU A 334 30.70 -18.45 -3.92
C LEU A 334 29.46 -17.77 -4.52
N PHE A 335 29.63 -16.58 -5.07
CA PHE A 335 28.53 -15.87 -5.70
C PHE A 335 28.72 -15.79 -7.21
N HIS A 336 27.73 -16.27 -7.97
CA HIS A 336 27.72 -16.21 -9.42
C HIS A 336 26.66 -15.21 -9.92
N LEU A 337 27.09 -14.00 -10.33
CA LEU A 337 26.24 -12.84 -10.63
C LEU A 337 26.43 -12.35 -12.08
N PRO A 338 26.16 -13.15 -13.13
CA PRO A 338 26.46 -12.78 -14.52
C PRO A 338 25.61 -11.61 -15.05
N ASP A 339 24.62 -11.18 -14.32
CA ASP A 339 23.66 -10.12 -14.70
C ASP A 339 23.50 -9.04 -13.61
N ALA A 340 24.54 -8.79 -12.81
CA ALA A 340 24.49 -7.91 -11.63
C ALA A 340 23.92 -6.52 -11.95
N GLY A 341 24.36 -5.86 -13.03
CA GLY A 341 23.89 -4.54 -13.39
C GLY A 341 22.40 -4.50 -13.75
N LYS A 342 21.91 -5.50 -14.48
CA LYS A 342 20.49 -5.62 -14.84
C LYS A 342 19.61 -5.93 -13.63
N TYR A 343 20.07 -6.83 -12.78
CA TYR A 343 19.31 -7.23 -11.59
C TYR A 343 19.17 -6.08 -10.57
N ALA A 344 20.24 -5.31 -10.38
CA ALA A 344 20.22 -4.13 -9.52
C ALA A 344 19.22 -3.07 -10.01
N ALA A 345 19.12 -2.88 -11.35
CA ALA A 345 18.16 -1.94 -11.93
C ALA A 345 16.71 -2.40 -11.83
N GLU A 346 16.45 -3.71 -11.95
CA GLU A 346 15.07 -4.25 -11.97
C GLU A 346 14.48 -4.51 -10.57
N ARG A 347 15.29 -4.94 -9.61
CA ARG A 347 14.79 -5.39 -8.29
C ARG A 347 15.47 -4.73 -7.09
N GLY A 348 16.76 -4.39 -7.21
CA GLY A 348 17.58 -3.90 -6.12
C GLY A 348 17.83 -4.92 -5.00
N THR A 349 18.91 -4.71 -4.28
CA THR A 349 19.30 -5.54 -3.12
C THR A 349 19.68 -4.62 -1.94
N TYR A 350 19.63 -5.15 -0.71
CA TYR A 350 20.08 -4.45 0.49
C TYR A 350 21.59 -4.56 0.70
N LEU A 351 22.22 -5.61 0.16
CA LEU A 351 23.68 -5.73 0.10
C LEU A 351 24.14 -5.57 -1.36
N ARG A 352 25.22 -4.81 -1.55
CA ARG A 352 25.88 -4.68 -2.85
C ARG A 352 26.76 -5.91 -3.12
N PRO A 353 27.15 -6.18 -4.40
CA PRO A 353 28.05 -7.29 -4.70
C PRO A 353 29.37 -7.26 -3.93
N ASP A 354 29.93 -6.08 -3.69
CA ASP A 354 31.18 -5.88 -2.93
C ASP A 354 31.02 -6.06 -1.40
N GLU A 355 29.79 -6.14 -0.90
CA GLU A 355 29.46 -6.42 0.50
C GLU A 355 29.16 -7.89 0.77
N LEU A 356 29.11 -8.75 -0.26
CA LEU A 356 28.78 -10.16 -0.10
C LEU A 356 29.91 -10.93 0.60
N PRO A 357 29.58 -11.97 1.40
CA PRO A 357 30.52 -12.71 2.24
C PRO A 357 31.27 -13.83 1.50
N GLY A 358 31.71 -13.57 0.29
CA GLY A 358 32.44 -14.56 -0.51
C GLY A 358 32.83 -14.01 -1.88
N PRO A 359 33.70 -14.73 -2.61
CA PRO A 359 34.13 -14.32 -3.93
C PRO A 359 32.94 -14.21 -4.88
N VAL A 360 32.91 -13.15 -5.68
CA VAL A 360 31.90 -12.89 -6.71
C VAL A 360 32.51 -13.17 -8.07
N SER A 361 31.76 -13.87 -8.94
CA SER A 361 32.09 -14.14 -10.34
C SER A 361 30.99 -13.63 -11.26
N GLU A 362 31.38 -13.00 -12.37
CA GLU A 362 30.45 -12.57 -13.43
C GLU A 362 30.46 -13.55 -14.61
N SER A 363 31.50 -14.39 -14.72
CA SER A 363 31.64 -15.42 -15.73
C SER A 363 31.71 -16.82 -15.13
N ILE A 364 31.43 -17.84 -15.97
CA ILE A 364 31.56 -19.26 -15.57
C ILE A 364 33.02 -19.59 -15.30
N ASP A 365 33.95 -19.09 -16.10
CA ASP A 365 35.39 -19.39 -15.97
C ASP A 365 35.90 -18.88 -14.59
N GLU A 366 35.56 -17.67 -14.21
CA GLU A 366 35.88 -17.15 -12.85
C GLU A 366 35.30 -18.00 -11.73
N LEU A 367 34.02 -18.43 -11.87
CA LEU A 367 33.39 -19.31 -10.91
C LEU A 367 34.14 -20.64 -10.77
N LEU A 368 34.57 -21.24 -11.90
CA LEU A 368 35.32 -22.50 -11.91
C LEU A 368 36.67 -22.33 -11.23
N ASP A 369 37.41 -21.25 -11.52
CA ASP A 369 38.70 -20.98 -10.88
C ASP A 369 38.57 -20.81 -9.38
N GLN A 370 37.53 -20.12 -8.91
CA GLN A 370 37.23 -19.96 -7.50
C GLN A 370 36.85 -21.29 -6.82
N ALA A 371 36.01 -22.10 -7.48
CA ALA A 371 35.58 -23.39 -6.97
C ALA A 371 36.73 -24.39 -6.89
N ILE A 372 37.61 -24.48 -7.93
CA ILE A 372 38.82 -25.34 -7.93
C ILE A 372 39.73 -24.93 -6.79
N ARG A 373 39.98 -23.66 -6.59
CA ARG A 373 40.86 -23.15 -5.54
C ARG A 373 40.38 -23.54 -4.13
N LEU A 374 39.07 -23.50 -3.87
CA LEU A 374 38.49 -23.93 -2.58
C LEU A 374 38.35 -25.45 -2.46
N ALA A 375 38.43 -26.19 -3.56
CA ALA A 375 38.36 -27.66 -3.57
C ALA A 375 39.69 -28.33 -3.30
N GLU A 376 40.82 -27.60 -3.31
CA GLU A 376 42.15 -28.11 -2.96
C GLU A 376 42.19 -28.56 -1.50
N ASP A 377 43.10 -29.53 -1.19
CA ASP A 377 43.27 -30.02 0.16
C ASP A 377 43.91 -28.94 1.05
N ASP A 378 43.40 -28.85 2.29
CA ASP A 378 43.86 -27.91 3.31
C ASP A 378 43.69 -26.40 2.96
N VAL A 379 42.89 -26.11 1.92
CA VAL A 379 42.51 -24.72 1.57
C VAL A 379 41.15 -24.38 2.17
N ASP A 380 41.09 -23.28 2.91
CA ASP A 380 39.88 -22.67 3.46
C ASP A 380 39.65 -21.29 2.86
N LEU A 381 38.51 -20.66 3.21
CA LEU A 381 38.19 -19.31 2.70
C LEU A 381 39.26 -18.30 3.07
N SER A 382 39.85 -18.38 4.27
CA SER A 382 40.82 -17.41 4.76
C SER A 382 42.16 -17.48 4.03
N SER A 383 42.59 -18.68 3.64
CA SER A 383 43.83 -18.91 2.88
C SER A 383 43.65 -18.60 1.38
N ALA A 384 42.45 -18.89 0.81
CA ALA A 384 42.14 -18.65 -0.58
C ALA A 384 41.74 -17.19 -0.86
N PHE A 385 40.92 -16.61 0.01
CA PHE A 385 40.26 -15.31 -0.19
C PHE A 385 40.19 -14.53 1.13
N PRO A 386 41.30 -13.97 1.63
CA PRO A 386 41.39 -13.39 2.97
C PRO A 386 40.47 -12.16 3.20
N GLU A 387 40.22 -11.35 2.18
CA GLU A 387 39.32 -10.18 2.29
C GLU A 387 37.86 -10.63 2.42
N GLU A 388 37.47 -11.64 1.63
CA GLU A 388 36.16 -12.24 1.68
C GLU A 388 35.90 -12.99 2.97
N ALA A 389 36.92 -13.65 3.51
CA ALA A 389 36.84 -14.31 4.82
C ALA A 389 36.58 -13.34 5.97
N ALA A 390 37.24 -12.17 5.96
CA ALA A 390 36.98 -11.15 6.95
C ALA A 390 35.54 -10.62 6.88
N ARG A 391 35.00 -10.40 5.66
CA ARG A 391 33.58 -10.04 5.46
C ARG A 391 32.63 -11.16 5.87
N PHE A 392 33.01 -12.41 5.61
CA PHE A 392 32.23 -13.57 6.03
C PHE A 392 32.06 -13.59 7.54
N ASP A 393 33.13 -13.44 8.30
CA ASP A 393 33.09 -13.46 9.76
C ASP A 393 32.23 -12.31 10.32
N GLU A 394 32.36 -11.11 9.77
CA GLU A 394 31.56 -9.95 10.16
C GLU A 394 30.07 -10.17 9.90
N LEU A 395 29.72 -10.58 8.66
CA LEU A 395 28.33 -10.81 8.31
C LEU A 395 27.72 -12.03 8.99
N ALA A 396 28.47 -13.10 9.22
CA ALA A 396 28.00 -14.25 9.99
C ALA A 396 27.66 -13.84 11.44
N ALA A 397 28.51 -13.04 12.07
CA ALA A 397 28.26 -12.53 13.41
C ALA A 397 27.02 -11.59 13.46
N GLN A 398 26.75 -10.84 12.39
CA GLN A 398 25.60 -9.95 12.29
C GLN A 398 24.30 -10.68 11.90
N LEU A 399 24.35 -11.57 10.90
CA LEU A 399 23.17 -12.13 10.27
C LEU A 399 22.71 -13.48 10.84
N THR A 400 23.61 -14.22 11.51
CA THR A 400 23.31 -15.53 12.13
C THR A 400 23.74 -15.64 13.60
N PRO A 401 23.61 -14.58 14.42
CA PRO A 401 24.17 -14.55 15.78
C PRO A 401 23.52 -15.57 16.73
N ARG A 402 22.37 -16.11 16.37
CA ARG A 402 21.58 -17.04 17.19
C ARG A 402 21.19 -18.33 16.45
N ASP A 403 21.78 -18.60 15.29
CA ASP A 403 21.59 -19.87 14.56
C ASP A 403 22.58 -20.91 15.08
N ASP A 404 22.30 -21.48 16.28
CA ASP A 404 23.17 -22.39 17.04
C ASP A 404 22.57 -23.80 17.20
N GLY A 405 21.47 -24.11 16.49
CA GLY A 405 20.77 -25.39 16.57
C GLY A 405 19.73 -25.48 17.69
N SER A 406 19.37 -24.35 18.33
CA SER A 406 18.42 -24.29 19.45
C SER A 406 17.36 -23.21 19.32
N ALA A 407 17.25 -22.59 18.12
CA ALA A 407 16.29 -21.51 17.87
C ALA A 407 14.83 -21.97 18.08
N SER A 408 14.48 -23.19 17.66
CA SER A 408 13.12 -23.74 17.86
C SER A 408 12.72 -23.76 19.33
N ALA A 409 13.60 -24.23 20.21
CA ALA A 409 13.31 -24.32 21.63
C ALA A 409 13.10 -22.92 22.25
N ARG A 410 13.94 -21.94 21.90
CA ARG A 410 13.83 -20.56 22.40
C ARG A 410 12.55 -19.88 21.92
N VAL A 411 12.19 -20.01 20.65
CA VAL A 411 10.95 -19.45 20.12
C VAL A 411 9.72 -20.08 20.78
N LEU A 412 9.72 -21.40 20.99
CA LEU A 412 8.64 -22.08 21.71
C LEU A 412 8.55 -21.63 23.18
N ASP A 413 9.68 -21.42 23.85
CA ASP A 413 9.71 -20.90 25.22
C ASP A 413 9.10 -19.51 25.32
N VAL A 414 9.46 -18.59 24.38
CA VAL A 414 8.88 -17.24 24.34
C VAL A 414 7.37 -17.29 24.11
N VAL A 415 6.92 -17.97 23.07
CA VAL A 415 5.53 -17.85 22.59
C VAL A 415 4.55 -18.68 23.42
N PHE A 416 4.96 -19.88 23.85
CA PHE A 416 4.05 -20.84 24.52
C PHE A 416 4.27 -20.94 26.03
N ARG A 417 5.39 -20.45 26.56
CA ARG A 417 5.71 -20.49 28.00
C ARG A 417 5.97 -19.13 28.62
N GLY A 418 6.07 -18.06 27.80
CA GLY A 418 6.35 -16.71 28.27
C GLY A 418 7.77 -16.58 28.87
N ARG A 419 8.74 -17.41 28.46
CA ARG A 419 10.13 -17.37 28.91
C ARG A 419 10.97 -16.65 27.89
N GLU A 420 11.43 -15.47 28.21
CA GLU A 420 12.15 -14.60 27.28
C GLU A 420 13.63 -14.49 27.67
N SER A 421 14.53 -14.50 26.68
CA SER A 421 15.94 -14.13 26.87
C SER A 421 16.05 -12.61 26.91
N GLU A 422 16.84 -12.08 27.82
CA GLU A 422 17.05 -10.64 27.98
C GLU A 422 17.57 -10.00 26.69
N GLY A 423 16.93 -8.89 26.27
CA GLY A 423 17.29 -8.12 25.09
C GLY A 423 16.98 -8.79 23.74
N ARG A 424 16.24 -9.92 23.72
CA ARG A 424 15.92 -10.65 22.48
C ARG A 424 14.46 -10.57 22.05
N VAL A 425 13.59 -10.10 22.94
CA VAL A 425 12.19 -9.86 22.64
C VAL A 425 11.94 -8.37 22.72
N ILE A 426 11.83 -7.73 21.57
CA ILE A 426 11.77 -6.28 21.40
C ILE A 426 10.31 -5.85 21.35
N ARG A 427 9.97 -4.80 22.09
CA ARG A 427 8.63 -4.20 22.16
C ARG A 427 8.75 -2.67 22.18
N GLY A 428 7.63 -2.00 21.94
CA GLY A 428 7.57 -0.54 22.07
C GLY A 428 8.22 0.20 20.91
N PHE A 429 7.67 0.00 19.72
CA PHE A 429 8.19 0.57 18.48
C PHE A 429 7.70 2.02 18.22
N ALA A 430 7.28 2.74 19.26
CA ALA A 430 6.95 4.15 19.16
C ALA A 430 8.24 4.98 19.02
N ASP A 431 8.29 5.85 18.03
CA ASP A 431 9.43 6.72 17.75
C ASP A 431 9.21 8.18 18.20
N GLY A 432 8.07 8.47 18.85
CA GLY A 432 7.73 9.78 19.40
C GLY A 432 6.94 10.67 18.44
N ARG A 433 6.74 10.27 17.18
CA ARG A 433 5.87 10.98 16.26
C ARG A 433 4.39 10.74 16.61
N ARG A 434 3.54 11.73 16.33
CA ARG A 434 2.09 11.52 16.38
C ARG A 434 1.63 10.62 15.24
N THR A 435 0.64 9.79 15.49
CA THR A 435 0.13 8.81 14.53
C THR A 435 -1.22 9.25 13.97
N LEU A 436 -1.32 9.30 12.64
CA LEU A 436 -2.52 9.69 11.93
C LEU A 436 -2.94 8.60 10.94
N VAL A 437 -4.18 8.13 11.03
CA VAL A 437 -4.79 7.38 9.93
C VAL A 437 -5.74 8.28 9.15
N LEU A 438 -5.53 8.35 7.82
CA LEU A 438 -6.25 9.25 6.93
C LEU A 438 -6.92 8.46 5.81
N TYR A 439 -8.25 8.42 5.79
CA TYR A 439 -8.99 7.86 4.65
C TYR A 439 -9.03 8.89 3.51
N LEU A 440 -8.41 8.53 2.39
CA LEU A 440 -8.17 9.45 1.27
C LEU A 440 -9.37 9.62 0.32
N GLY A 441 -10.46 8.87 0.53
CA GLY A 441 -11.55 8.78 -0.44
C GLY A 441 -11.27 7.80 -1.57
N GLY A 442 -11.93 8.01 -2.70
CA GLY A 442 -11.87 7.11 -3.85
C GLY A 442 -10.67 7.30 -4.77
N LEU A 443 -9.80 8.25 -4.51
CA LEU A 443 -8.65 8.65 -5.36
C LEU A 443 -9.04 8.92 -6.82
N ILE A 444 -10.28 9.30 -7.08
CA ILE A 444 -10.71 9.80 -8.40
C ILE A 444 -10.17 11.21 -8.61
N THR A 445 -9.99 11.61 -9.86
CA THR A 445 -9.49 12.96 -10.15
C THR A 445 -10.58 14.00 -9.88
N ASN A 446 -10.50 14.64 -8.72
CA ASN A 446 -11.38 15.73 -8.26
C ASN A 446 -10.67 16.61 -7.21
N GLY A 447 -11.35 17.67 -6.73
CA GLY A 447 -10.82 18.59 -5.73
C GLY A 447 -10.42 17.93 -4.40
N ILE A 448 -11.19 16.94 -3.92
CA ILE A 448 -10.90 16.22 -2.68
C ILE A 448 -9.58 15.46 -2.78
N THR A 449 -9.37 14.73 -3.89
CA THR A 449 -8.12 14.00 -4.14
C THR A 449 -6.93 14.96 -4.25
N SER A 450 -7.09 16.08 -4.96
CA SER A 450 -6.04 17.11 -5.03
C SER A 450 -5.71 17.69 -3.65
N SER A 451 -6.74 17.98 -2.85
CA SER A 451 -6.57 18.51 -1.50
C SER A 451 -5.81 17.55 -0.58
N VAL A 452 -6.19 16.26 -0.56
CA VAL A 452 -5.52 15.29 0.31
C VAL A 452 -4.09 15.01 -0.14
N LEU A 453 -3.81 14.96 -1.43
CA LEU A 453 -2.44 14.81 -1.94
C LEU A 453 -1.56 16.01 -1.60
N ASN A 454 -2.09 17.23 -1.74
CA ASN A 454 -1.40 18.45 -1.32
C ASN A 454 -1.09 18.40 0.20
N LEU A 455 -2.05 17.97 1.02
CA LEU A 455 -1.87 17.82 2.46
C LEU A 455 -0.78 16.82 2.80
N LEU A 456 -0.79 15.62 2.19
CA LEU A 456 0.20 14.57 2.42
C LEU A 456 1.63 15.00 2.07
N ASN A 457 1.80 15.88 1.06
CA ASN A 457 3.08 16.45 0.68
C ASN A 457 3.59 17.56 1.62
N ARG A 458 2.73 18.08 2.51
CA ARG A 458 3.06 19.20 3.41
C ARG A 458 3.09 18.84 4.89
N ILE A 459 2.51 17.69 5.28
CA ILE A 459 2.67 17.17 6.64
C ILE A 459 4.16 16.84 6.87
N ASP A 460 4.71 17.34 7.97
CA ASP A 460 6.08 17.08 8.38
C ASP A 460 6.26 15.61 8.81
N PRO A 461 6.99 14.78 8.04
CA PRO A 461 7.16 13.37 8.35
C PRO A 461 8.00 13.12 9.61
N GLU A 462 8.74 14.11 10.11
CA GLU A 462 9.49 14.01 11.36
C GLU A 462 8.60 14.21 12.60
N LYS A 463 7.38 14.76 12.43
CA LYS A 463 6.43 15.01 13.52
C LYS A 463 5.24 14.06 13.48
N VAL A 464 4.79 13.69 12.29
CA VAL A 464 3.57 12.91 12.10
C VAL A 464 3.83 11.68 11.23
N ASP A 465 3.55 10.52 11.77
CA ASP A 465 3.55 9.24 11.04
C ASP A 465 2.16 9.00 10.42
N VAL A 466 2.06 9.21 9.13
CA VAL A 466 0.78 9.13 8.41
C VAL A 466 0.57 7.74 7.81
N THR A 467 -0.61 7.18 8.07
CA THR A 467 -1.13 5.97 7.43
C THR A 467 -2.31 6.33 6.52
N ALA A 468 -2.10 6.23 5.22
CA ALA A 468 -3.14 6.45 4.22
C ALA A 468 -4.00 5.19 4.07
N LEU A 469 -5.32 5.36 4.16
CA LEU A 469 -6.30 4.30 3.92
C LEU A 469 -7.08 4.58 2.65
N TYR A 470 -7.15 3.59 1.75
CA TYR A 470 -7.98 3.64 0.55
C TYR A 470 -8.30 2.24 0.05
N TYR A 471 -9.21 2.11 -0.93
CA TYR A 471 -9.53 0.78 -1.48
C TYR A 471 -8.79 0.51 -2.79
N ARG A 472 -8.52 -0.77 -3.01
CA ARG A 472 -7.86 -1.25 -4.22
C ARG A 472 -8.72 -1.00 -5.46
N SER A 473 -8.14 -0.40 -6.49
CA SER A 473 -8.79 -0.17 -7.78
C SER A 473 -7.89 -0.62 -8.93
N GLY A 474 -8.50 -1.04 -10.03
CA GLY A 474 -7.80 -1.28 -11.30
C GLY A 474 -8.04 -0.16 -12.33
N GLN A 475 -8.66 0.96 -11.92
CA GLN A 475 -8.87 2.11 -12.80
C GLN A 475 -7.60 2.96 -12.86
N GLN A 476 -7.17 3.33 -14.06
CA GLN A 476 -5.88 3.98 -14.29
C GLN A 476 -5.77 5.32 -13.57
N ASP A 477 -6.80 6.17 -13.60
CA ASP A 477 -6.82 7.46 -12.92
C ASP A 477 -6.57 7.34 -11.41
N ARG A 478 -7.07 6.28 -10.78
CA ARG A 478 -6.87 6.01 -9.35
C ARG A 478 -5.48 5.47 -9.05
N LEU A 479 -4.95 4.66 -9.96
CA LEU A 479 -3.56 4.16 -9.86
C LEU A 479 -2.58 5.32 -10.00
N ASP A 480 -2.80 6.22 -10.96
CA ASP A 480 -1.99 7.41 -11.17
C ASP A 480 -2.00 8.33 -9.92
N ASN A 481 -3.19 8.55 -9.33
CA ASN A 481 -3.31 9.35 -8.10
C ASN A 481 -2.69 8.65 -6.88
N ALA A 482 -2.80 7.32 -6.78
CA ALA A 482 -2.15 6.56 -5.71
C ALA A 482 -0.61 6.62 -5.80
N ALA A 483 -0.05 6.66 -7.01
CA ALA A 483 1.38 6.82 -7.24
C ALA A 483 1.94 8.20 -6.80
N LEU A 484 1.06 9.20 -6.62
CA LEU A 484 1.43 10.53 -6.09
C LEU A 484 1.48 10.58 -4.55
N ILE A 485 1.11 9.53 -3.86
CA ILE A 485 1.22 9.47 -2.39
C ILE A 485 2.72 9.45 -2.02
N PRO A 486 3.17 10.37 -1.14
CA PRO A 486 4.58 10.45 -0.79
C PRO A 486 5.16 9.14 -0.26
N PRO A 487 6.41 8.78 -0.59
CA PRO A 487 6.99 7.48 -0.24
C PRO A 487 7.14 7.25 1.27
N HIS A 488 7.19 8.31 2.09
CA HIS A 488 7.23 8.19 3.56
C HIS A 488 5.88 7.78 4.17
N VAL A 489 4.76 7.97 3.46
CA VAL A 489 3.41 7.63 3.93
C VAL A 489 3.21 6.10 3.88
N ARG A 490 2.76 5.53 5.01
CA ARG A 490 2.33 4.12 5.05
C ARG A 490 0.98 3.99 4.35
N GLN A 491 0.80 2.94 3.54
CA GLN A 491 -0.41 2.77 2.74
C GLN A 491 -1.12 1.47 3.11
N VAL A 492 -2.29 1.57 3.71
CA VAL A 492 -3.18 0.44 3.98
C VAL A 492 -4.24 0.39 2.87
N ILE A 493 -4.09 -0.58 1.98
CA ILE A 493 -4.95 -0.75 0.82
C ILE A 493 -5.99 -1.81 1.13
N ARG A 494 -7.26 -1.42 1.18
CA ARG A 494 -8.35 -2.33 1.49
C ARG A 494 -8.69 -3.22 0.30
N ASP A 495 -8.54 -4.53 0.50
CA ASP A 495 -9.17 -5.56 -0.35
C ASP A 495 -10.53 -5.98 0.21
N GLN A 496 -11.38 -6.54 -0.64
CA GLN A 496 -12.65 -7.15 -0.21
C GLN A 496 -12.37 -8.34 0.71
N GLY A 497 -13.03 -8.37 1.87
CA GLY A 497 -12.94 -9.46 2.84
C GLY A 497 -14.25 -10.23 3.00
N SER A 498 -14.25 -11.25 3.86
CA SER A 498 -15.42 -12.08 4.17
C SER A 498 -16.60 -11.29 4.76
N LEU A 499 -16.32 -10.16 5.38
CA LEU A 499 -17.35 -9.30 6.00
C LEU A 499 -18.02 -8.36 5.00
N GLN A 500 -17.63 -8.30 3.73
CA GLN A 500 -18.16 -7.35 2.75
C GLN A 500 -19.70 -7.38 2.64
N LEU A 501 -20.31 -8.57 2.53
CA LEU A 501 -21.77 -8.68 2.41
C LEU A 501 -22.50 -8.33 3.72
N PRO A 502 -22.09 -8.83 4.91
CA PRO A 502 -22.64 -8.38 6.17
C PRO A 502 -22.51 -6.88 6.40
N LEU A 503 -21.35 -6.27 6.10
CA LEU A 503 -21.14 -4.83 6.24
C LEU A 503 -22.07 -4.01 5.34
N LEU A 504 -22.26 -4.44 4.08
CA LEU A 504 -23.19 -3.76 3.17
C LEU A 504 -24.64 -3.90 3.64
N GLY A 505 -25.03 -5.06 4.18
CA GLY A 505 -26.36 -5.26 4.78
C GLY A 505 -26.59 -4.36 5.98
N SER A 506 -25.63 -4.34 6.90
CA SER A 506 -25.66 -3.48 8.11
C SER A 506 -25.72 -1.99 7.72
N MET A 507 -24.96 -1.57 6.71
CA MET A 507 -24.99 -0.20 6.20
C MET A 507 -26.38 0.16 5.65
N GLN A 508 -26.97 -0.69 4.80
CA GLN A 508 -28.28 -0.44 4.22
C GLN A 508 -29.38 -0.34 5.30
N GLU A 509 -29.34 -1.18 6.32
CA GLU A 509 -30.23 -1.12 7.46
C GLU A 509 -30.07 0.18 8.24
N PHE A 510 -28.82 0.58 8.51
CA PHE A 510 -28.49 1.84 9.18
C PHE A 510 -28.96 3.06 8.37
N ASP A 511 -28.69 3.09 7.08
CA ASP A 511 -29.07 4.20 6.21
C ASP A 511 -30.60 4.36 6.12
N ALA A 512 -31.35 3.24 6.20
CA ALA A 512 -32.82 3.25 6.22
C ALA A 512 -33.44 3.65 7.57
N THR A 513 -32.68 3.61 8.67
CA THR A 513 -33.19 3.91 10.02
C THR A 513 -33.41 5.41 10.21
N PRO A 514 -34.56 5.88 10.75
CA PRO A 514 -34.75 7.28 11.08
C PRO A 514 -33.77 7.80 12.12
N VAL A 515 -33.43 9.09 12.06
CA VAL A 515 -32.46 9.75 12.98
C VAL A 515 -32.86 9.58 14.47
N GLY A 516 -34.14 9.57 14.78
CA GLY A 516 -34.64 9.38 16.15
C GLY A 516 -34.44 7.99 16.76
N ASP A 517 -34.08 7.00 15.94
CA ASP A 517 -33.96 5.58 16.34
C ASP A 517 -32.52 5.04 16.21
N LEU A 518 -31.51 5.91 16.14
CA LEU A 518 -30.12 5.53 15.90
C LEU A 518 -29.56 4.52 16.93
N ALA A 519 -29.98 4.62 18.19
CA ALA A 519 -29.63 3.65 19.23
C ALA A 519 -30.11 2.22 18.90
N ALA A 520 -31.18 2.07 18.12
CA ALA A 520 -31.66 0.77 17.66
C ALA A 520 -30.92 0.26 16.42
N ALA A 521 -30.30 1.17 15.64
CA ALA A 521 -29.53 0.84 14.44
C ALA A 521 -28.08 0.41 14.74
N ASP A 522 -27.59 0.68 15.95
CA ASP A 522 -26.20 0.39 16.34
C ASP A 522 -25.96 -1.08 16.76
N ARG A 523 -26.79 -1.99 16.26
CA ARG A 523 -26.74 -3.43 16.62
C ARG A 523 -25.50 -4.15 16.11
N ASP A 524 -24.82 -3.61 15.10
CA ASP A 524 -23.73 -4.29 14.43
C ASP A 524 -22.34 -3.65 14.68
N THR A 525 -22.18 -2.91 15.78
CA THR A 525 -20.91 -2.27 16.18
C THR A 525 -19.74 -3.26 16.17
N ALA A 526 -19.95 -4.49 16.64
CA ALA A 526 -18.95 -5.54 16.62
C ALA A 526 -18.47 -5.87 15.19
N LEU A 527 -19.35 -5.85 14.19
CA LEU A 527 -19.01 -6.17 12.80
C LEU A 527 -18.05 -5.13 12.20
N TRP A 528 -18.28 -3.84 12.47
CA TRP A 528 -17.43 -2.75 12.00
C TRP A 528 -16.09 -2.71 12.75
N SER A 529 -16.08 -3.00 14.04
CA SER A 529 -14.86 -3.16 14.82
C SER A 529 -14.02 -4.36 14.32
N TRP A 530 -14.65 -5.46 13.89
CA TRP A 530 -13.94 -6.56 13.24
C TRP A 530 -13.31 -6.16 11.89
N GLU A 531 -13.99 -5.33 11.09
CA GLU A 531 -13.42 -4.82 9.84
C GLU A 531 -12.24 -3.90 10.10
N TRP A 532 -12.32 -3.02 11.11
CA TRP A 532 -11.19 -2.21 11.54
C TRP A 532 -9.98 -3.09 11.92
N ARG A 533 -10.20 -4.10 12.77
CA ARG A 533 -9.17 -5.05 13.19
C ARG A 533 -8.61 -5.86 12.02
N ARG A 534 -9.45 -6.20 11.04
CA ARG A 534 -8.99 -6.88 9.83
C ARG A 534 -7.97 -6.03 9.05
N LEU A 535 -8.14 -4.71 9.02
CA LEU A 535 -7.27 -3.78 8.31
C LEU A 535 -6.01 -3.44 9.10
N PHE A 536 -6.15 -3.19 10.37
CA PHE A 536 -5.11 -2.57 11.21
C PHE A 536 -4.58 -3.46 12.35
N GLY A 537 -5.12 -4.67 12.50
CA GLY A 537 -4.73 -5.55 13.60
C GLY A 537 -4.98 -4.90 14.97
N HIS A 538 -3.91 -4.66 15.70
CA HIS A 538 -3.92 -4.02 17.02
C HIS A 538 -3.39 -2.57 16.99
N ALA A 539 -3.19 -1.99 15.81
CA ALA A 539 -2.70 -0.62 15.70
C ALA A 539 -3.68 0.37 16.33
N ARG A 540 -3.14 1.37 17.05
CA ARG A 540 -3.86 2.51 17.61
C ARG A 540 -3.23 3.79 17.08
N PHE A 541 -4.05 4.81 16.91
CA PHE A 541 -3.65 6.09 16.36
C PHE A 541 -4.01 7.23 17.33
N ASP A 542 -3.23 8.30 17.31
CA ASP A 542 -3.60 9.52 18.02
C ASP A 542 -4.80 10.18 17.36
N ALA A 543 -4.89 10.06 16.01
CA ALA A 543 -6.03 10.58 15.27
C ALA A 543 -6.44 9.71 14.08
N ALA A 544 -7.75 9.72 13.80
CA ALA A 544 -8.35 9.08 12.63
C ALA A 544 -9.22 10.09 11.87
N VAL A 545 -8.99 10.24 10.57
CA VAL A 545 -9.66 11.25 9.75
C VAL A 545 -10.33 10.63 8.53
N ASP A 546 -11.66 10.79 8.41
CA ASP A 546 -12.34 10.63 7.13
C ASP A 546 -12.20 11.93 6.33
N PHE A 547 -11.20 11.98 5.45
CA PHE A 547 -10.97 13.17 4.63
C PHE A 547 -11.96 13.30 3.47
N SER A 548 -12.68 12.25 3.12
CA SER A 548 -13.68 12.30 2.05
C SER A 548 -15.01 12.89 2.48
N GLY A 549 -15.56 12.42 3.61
CA GLY A 549 -16.85 12.87 4.13
C GLY A 549 -18.09 12.52 3.29
N TYR A 550 -17.96 11.70 2.22
CA TYR A 550 -19.04 11.44 1.25
C TYR A 550 -19.58 10.00 1.24
N SER A 551 -19.01 9.10 2.00
CA SER A 551 -19.40 7.68 1.97
C SER A 551 -19.78 7.17 3.35
N SER A 552 -21.05 6.81 3.55
CA SER A 552 -21.52 6.25 4.83
C SER A 552 -20.79 4.95 5.20
N TYR A 553 -20.39 4.17 4.21
CA TYR A 553 -19.59 2.95 4.41
C TYR A 553 -18.22 3.26 5.06
N TRP A 554 -17.49 4.22 4.51
CA TRP A 554 -16.16 4.57 4.99
C TRP A 554 -16.21 5.40 6.26
N ALA A 555 -17.16 6.32 6.37
CA ALA A 555 -17.40 7.05 7.60
C ALA A 555 -17.66 6.09 8.78
N ARG A 556 -18.41 5.00 8.54
CA ARG A 556 -18.66 4.00 9.57
C ARG A 556 -17.41 3.20 9.94
N ILE A 557 -16.55 2.85 8.97
CA ILE A 557 -15.24 2.24 9.30
C ILE A 557 -14.40 3.19 10.16
N MET A 558 -14.34 4.48 9.79
CA MET A 558 -13.54 5.47 10.49
C MET A 558 -14.12 5.82 11.87
N ALA A 559 -15.44 5.80 12.04
CA ALA A 559 -16.10 5.94 13.35
C ALA A 559 -15.70 4.82 14.33
N HIS A 560 -15.36 3.61 13.82
CA HIS A 560 -14.89 2.48 14.61
C HIS A 560 -13.36 2.38 14.71
N ALA A 561 -12.63 3.46 14.29
CA ALA A 561 -11.19 3.50 14.42
C ALA A 561 -10.74 3.42 15.88
N GLU A 562 -9.69 2.64 16.13
CA GLU A 562 -8.96 2.65 17.40
C GLU A 562 -8.05 3.88 17.44
N ALA A 563 -8.63 5.05 17.71
CA ALA A 563 -7.96 6.33 17.74
C ALA A 563 -8.44 7.17 18.92
N ASP A 564 -7.56 8.02 19.45
CA ASP A 564 -7.88 8.90 20.58
C ASP A 564 -8.78 10.06 20.15
N ARG A 565 -8.69 10.51 18.89
CA ARG A 565 -9.53 11.53 18.28
C ARG A 565 -9.96 11.14 16.87
N LYS A 566 -11.21 11.48 16.52
CA LYS A 566 -11.80 11.19 15.22
C LYS A 566 -12.34 12.45 14.58
N ALA A 567 -12.04 12.66 13.30
CA ALA A 567 -12.53 13.82 12.57
C ALA A 567 -13.08 13.41 11.19
N VAL A 568 -14.02 14.18 10.69
CA VAL A 568 -14.53 14.05 9.31
C VAL A 568 -14.49 15.41 8.60
N TRP A 569 -14.02 15.40 7.35
CA TRP A 569 -13.90 16.61 6.53
C TRP A 569 -15.18 16.89 5.75
N LEU A 570 -15.58 18.15 5.76
CA LEU A 570 -16.76 18.68 5.09
C LEU A 570 -16.31 19.64 3.99
N HIS A 571 -16.29 19.12 2.75
CA HIS A 571 -15.73 19.84 1.60
C HIS A 571 -16.70 20.81 0.94
N ASN A 572 -17.98 20.81 1.35
CA ASN A 572 -19.03 21.61 0.74
C ASN A 572 -20.14 21.92 1.76
N ASP A 573 -21.17 22.70 1.35
CA ASP A 573 -22.48 22.70 2.00
C ASP A 573 -23.11 21.32 1.81
N LEU A 574 -22.93 20.44 2.81
CA LEU A 574 -23.28 19.03 2.66
C LEU A 574 -24.77 18.79 2.71
N GLU A 575 -25.58 19.63 3.40
CA GLU A 575 -27.03 19.50 3.35
C GLU A 575 -27.57 19.87 1.98
N ALA A 576 -27.13 20.99 1.41
CA ALA A 576 -27.49 21.37 0.05
C ALA A 576 -27.04 20.34 -0.98
N ASP A 577 -25.82 19.76 -0.82
CA ASP A 577 -25.31 18.73 -1.73
C ASP A 577 -26.09 17.39 -1.61
N ALA A 578 -26.54 17.03 -0.42
CA ALA A 578 -27.44 15.89 -0.23
C ALA A 578 -28.80 16.07 -0.95
N MET A 579 -29.31 17.29 -0.95
CA MET A 579 -30.61 17.62 -1.56
C MET A 579 -30.52 17.92 -3.06
N ARG A 580 -29.32 18.06 -3.61
CA ARG A 580 -29.09 18.37 -5.03
C ARG A 580 -29.70 17.33 -5.95
N GLU A 581 -30.48 17.81 -6.93
CA GLU A 581 -31.05 16.96 -7.98
C GLU A 581 -30.20 17.04 -9.26
N VAL A 582 -29.97 15.87 -9.84
CA VAL A 582 -29.33 15.70 -11.15
C VAL A 582 -30.19 14.70 -11.93
N ASP A 583 -30.72 15.10 -13.07
CA ASP A 583 -31.63 14.29 -13.91
C ASP A 583 -32.81 13.66 -13.12
N GLY A 584 -33.40 14.42 -12.20
CA GLY A 584 -34.50 14.00 -11.34
C GLY A 584 -34.16 13.01 -10.24
N ALA A 585 -32.87 12.77 -10.00
CA ALA A 585 -32.36 11.93 -8.91
C ALA A 585 -31.48 12.75 -7.94
N ARG A 586 -31.40 12.31 -6.69
CA ARG A 586 -30.50 12.87 -5.66
C ARG A 586 -29.33 11.91 -5.39
N PRO A 587 -28.24 12.00 -6.18
CA PRO A 587 -27.21 10.97 -6.19
C PRO A 587 -26.45 10.85 -4.86
N HIS A 588 -26.37 11.91 -4.07
CA HIS A 588 -25.65 11.93 -2.79
C HIS A 588 -26.54 11.74 -1.57
N PHE A 589 -27.87 11.77 -1.71
CA PHE A 589 -28.82 11.80 -0.59
C PHE A 589 -28.59 10.65 0.42
N ASN A 590 -28.59 9.39 -0.05
CA ASN A 590 -28.47 8.23 0.84
C ASN A 590 -27.09 8.17 1.52
N ASN A 591 -26.02 8.44 0.78
CA ASN A 591 -24.67 8.44 1.34
C ASN A 591 -24.48 9.54 2.38
N LEU A 592 -24.82 10.78 2.04
CA LEU A 592 -24.61 11.92 2.95
C LEU A 592 -25.52 11.84 4.18
N THR A 593 -26.79 11.51 4.04
CA THR A 593 -27.66 11.31 5.21
C THR A 593 -27.20 10.18 6.11
N GLY A 594 -26.58 9.11 5.55
CA GLY A 594 -25.90 8.06 6.29
C GLY A 594 -24.67 8.57 7.06
N VAL A 595 -23.86 9.43 6.42
CA VAL A 595 -22.70 10.09 7.08
C VAL A 595 -23.17 11.00 8.22
N PHE A 596 -24.19 11.84 8.00
CA PHE A 596 -24.69 12.76 9.03
C PHE A 596 -25.10 12.06 10.31
N LYS A 597 -25.71 10.88 10.20
CA LYS A 597 -26.10 10.06 11.35
C LYS A 597 -24.92 9.59 12.20
N LEU A 598 -23.70 9.60 11.66
CA LEU A 598 -22.46 9.21 12.36
C LEU A 598 -21.72 10.40 12.99
N TYR A 599 -22.19 11.63 12.82
CA TYR A 599 -21.48 12.82 13.30
C TYR A 599 -21.31 12.84 14.82
N HIS A 600 -22.20 12.17 15.55
CA HIS A 600 -22.07 12.03 16.99
C HIS A 600 -20.88 11.13 17.42
N ASP A 601 -20.35 10.29 16.54
CA ASP A 601 -19.18 9.43 16.77
C ASP A 601 -17.85 10.12 16.47
N TYR A 602 -17.91 11.36 15.92
CA TYR A 602 -16.72 12.14 15.59
C TYR A 602 -16.54 13.30 16.56
N ASP A 603 -15.29 13.55 16.96
CA ASP A 603 -14.93 14.64 17.86
C ASP A 603 -14.89 15.97 17.15
N ALA A 604 -14.61 15.99 15.84
CA ALA A 604 -14.52 17.20 15.01
C ALA A 604 -15.15 17.00 13.63
N LEU A 605 -15.95 17.98 13.20
CA LEU A 605 -16.56 18.11 11.90
C LEU A 605 -15.89 19.30 11.21
N VAL A 606 -14.94 19.04 10.31
CA VAL A 606 -13.97 20.03 9.83
C VAL A 606 -14.37 20.56 8.46
N SER A 607 -14.91 21.76 8.40
CA SER A 607 -15.20 22.44 7.13
C SER A 607 -13.94 23.08 6.56
N VAL A 608 -13.84 23.11 5.22
CA VAL A 608 -12.64 23.62 4.52
C VAL A 608 -12.54 25.15 4.45
N SER A 609 -13.47 25.86 5.08
CA SER A 609 -13.41 27.31 5.27
C SER A 609 -14.24 27.75 6.48
N PRO A 610 -13.95 28.93 7.09
CA PRO A 610 -14.74 29.47 8.18
C PRO A 610 -16.21 29.72 7.80
N ASP A 611 -16.48 30.28 6.61
CA ASP A 611 -17.84 30.52 6.14
C ASP A 611 -18.63 29.21 6.01
N LEU A 612 -17.99 28.17 5.45
CA LEU A 612 -18.61 26.87 5.30
C LEU A 612 -18.86 26.17 6.64
N ARG A 613 -18.00 26.43 7.65
CA ARG A 613 -18.23 25.96 9.01
C ARG A 613 -19.55 26.49 9.57
N GLU A 614 -19.83 27.77 9.39
CA GLU A 614 -21.08 28.42 9.86
C GLU A 614 -22.29 27.81 9.17
N ILE A 615 -22.23 27.64 7.84
CA ILE A 615 -23.29 27.03 7.04
C ILE A 615 -23.58 25.61 7.52
N ASN A 616 -22.53 24.76 7.63
CA ASN A 616 -22.70 23.37 8.04
C ASN A 616 -23.13 23.27 9.51
N ALA A 617 -22.64 24.12 10.41
CA ALA A 617 -23.04 24.13 11.82
C ALA A 617 -24.52 24.48 12.01
N GLU A 618 -25.07 25.39 11.19
CA GLU A 618 -26.48 25.73 11.20
C GLU A 618 -27.33 24.62 10.60
N SER A 619 -27.03 24.22 9.36
CA SER A 619 -27.85 23.28 8.57
C SER A 619 -27.84 21.85 9.15
N LEU A 620 -26.72 21.41 9.73
CA LEU A 620 -26.54 20.06 10.28
C LEU A 620 -26.63 20.00 11.83
N SER A 621 -27.07 21.08 12.49
CA SER A 621 -27.19 21.18 13.97
C SER A 621 -28.02 20.06 14.63
N ARG A 622 -28.92 19.43 13.87
CA ARG A 622 -29.71 18.27 14.35
C ARG A 622 -28.92 16.96 14.49
N TYR A 623 -27.67 16.91 13.94
CA TYR A 623 -26.85 15.69 13.94
C TYR A 623 -25.64 15.79 14.89
N ALA A 624 -25.20 17.00 15.21
CA ALA A 624 -24.09 17.21 16.16
C ALA A 624 -24.18 18.59 16.79
N GLU A 625 -23.55 18.73 17.96
CA GLU A 625 -23.46 20.00 18.69
C GLU A 625 -22.60 21.00 17.87
N PRO A 626 -22.99 22.31 17.87
CA PRO A 626 -22.31 23.34 17.09
C PRO A 626 -20.80 23.48 17.35
N GLU A 627 -20.37 23.20 18.58
CA GLU A 627 -18.97 23.26 19.02
C GLU A 627 -18.08 22.24 18.35
N ARG A 628 -18.63 21.16 17.81
CA ARG A 628 -17.89 20.15 17.04
C ARG A 628 -17.56 20.62 15.61
N PHE A 629 -18.28 21.62 15.09
CA PHE A 629 -18.01 22.21 13.78
C PHE A 629 -16.87 23.21 13.89
N ILE A 630 -15.76 22.87 13.27
CA ILE A 630 -14.56 23.70 13.20
C ILE A 630 -14.14 23.88 11.74
N SER A 631 -13.11 24.66 11.47
CA SER A 631 -12.60 24.83 10.10
C SER A 631 -11.09 24.61 10.02
N ALA A 632 -10.65 24.06 8.89
CA ALA A 632 -9.25 24.01 8.48
C ALA A 632 -9.19 24.13 6.95
N ARG A 633 -8.48 25.15 6.47
CA ARG A 633 -8.36 25.47 5.04
C ARG A 633 -7.56 24.39 4.29
N ASN A 634 -7.69 24.35 2.96
CA ASN A 634 -6.90 23.46 2.11
C ASN A 634 -5.49 24.01 1.90
N VAL A 635 -4.50 23.13 1.95
CA VAL A 635 -3.11 23.43 1.55
C VAL A 635 -2.96 23.46 0.03
N ILE A 636 -1.94 24.15 -0.46
CA ILE A 636 -1.59 24.20 -1.88
C ILE A 636 -0.21 23.60 -2.13
N ASP A 637 -0.08 22.73 -3.14
CA ASP A 637 1.19 22.22 -3.64
C ASP A 637 1.83 23.22 -4.61
N VAL A 638 2.65 24.10 -4.05
CA VAL A 638 3.30 25.21 -4.75
C VAL A 638 4.26 24.72 -5.81
N ASP A 639 5.02 23.66 -5.48
CA ASP A 639 6.02 23.10 -6.38
C ASP A 639 5.35 22.46 -7.61
N ARG A 640 4.27 21.76 -7.41
CA ARG A 640 3.46 21.20 -8.51
C ARG A 640 2.94 22.29 -9.44
N VAL A 641 2.41 23.38 -8.87
CA VAL A 641 1.87 24.51 -9.66
C VAL A 641 2.98 25.22 -10.43
N ARG A 642 4.10 25.58 -9.77
CA ARG A 642 5.21 26.32 -10.39
C ARG A 642 5.98 25.47 -11.42
N ASN A 643 6.27 24.21 -11.10
CA ASN A 643 6.93 23.28 -12.02
C ASN A 643 6.04 23.01 -13.24
N GLY A 644 4.74 22.80 -13.01
CA GLY A 644 3.75 22.65 -14.07
C GLY A 644 3.63 23.85 -14.98
N ALA A 645 3.85 25.05 -14.46
CA ALA A 645 3.89 26.30 -15.24
C ALA A 645 5.24 26.54 -15.98
N GLY A 646 6.22 25.66 -15.85
CA GLY A 646 7.56 25.85 -16.41
C GLY A 646 8.40 26.89 -15.66
N ARG A 647 7.99 27.31 -14.46
CA ARG A 647 8.71 28.23 -13.57
C ARG A 647 9.46 27.43 -12.52
N SER A 648 10.61 26.83 -12.88
CA SER A 648 11.46 26.10 -11.93
C SER A 648 12.02 27.02 -10.86
N THR A 649 11.75 26.74 -9.59
CA THR A 649 12.52 27.34 -8.49
C THR A 649 13.80 26.53 -8.30
N ALA A 650 14.94 27.16 -8.54
CA ALA A 650 16.28 26.56 -8.51
C ALA A 650 16.78 26.13 -7.11
N THR A 651 15.90 25.73 -6.19
CA THR A 651 16.26 25.44 -4.80
C THR A 651 15.86 24.04 -4.31
N ASN A 652 15.33 23.14 -5.15
CA ASN A 652 15.03 21.78 -4.73
C ASN A 652 16.00 20.77 -5.38
N PRO A 653 16.96 20.19 -4.63
CA PRO A 653 17.91 19.20 -5.15
C PRO A 653 17.27 17.85 -5.51
N HIS A 654 15.97 17.66 -5.25
CA HIS A 654 15.21 16.46 -5.63
C HIS A 654 14.26 16.66 -6.84
N ALA A 655 14.30 17.83 -7.50
CA ALA A 655 13.74 17.96 -8.82
C ALA A 655 14.50 17.00 -9.73
N LEU A 656 13.80 16.03 -10.31
CA LEU A 656 14.31 15.04 -11.25
C LEU A 656 15.24 15.71 -12.25
N SER A 657 16.53 15.69 -11.98
CA SER A 657 17.54 15.86 -12.99
C SER A 657 17.52 14.55 -13.77
N ILE A 658 16.64 14.47 -14.76
CA ILE A 658 16.74 13.43 -15.78
C ILE A 658 18.02 13.74 -16.53
N ASP A 659 19.10 13.08 -16.16
CA ASP A 659 20.33 13.04 -16.96
C ASP A 659 20.02 12.16 -18.19
N VAL A 660 19.28 12.75 -19.12
CA VAL A 660 18.86 12.08 -20.34
C VAL A 660 20.04 12.07 -21.29
N ARG A 661 20.81 10.98 -21.26
CA ARG A 661 21.95 10.78 -22.16
C ARG A 661 21.56 10.56 -23.62
N THR A 662 20.30 10.13 -23.85
CA THR A 662 19.74 10.04 -25.19
C THR A 662 18.25 10.36 -25.21
N LEU A 663 17.72 10.86 -26.34
CA LEU A 663 16.29 11.07 -26.56
C LEU A 663 15.51 9.74 -26.43
N SER A 664 16.17 8.63 -26.76
CA SER A 664 15.63 7.27 -26.63
C SER A 664 15.34 6.88 -25.18
N ASP A 665 16.23 7.24 -24.24
CA ASP A 665 16.07 6.91 -22.81
C ASP A 665 14.94 7.75 -22.19
N ALA A 666 14.80 9.01 -22.59
CA ALA A 666 13.68 9.87 -22.18
C ALA A 666 12.33 9.32 -22.66
N VAL A 667 12.26 8.89 -23.91
CA VAL A 667 11.03 8.30 -24.51
C VAL A 667 10.71 6.95 -23.83
N ALA A 668 11.72 6.14 -23.51
CA ALA A 668 11.53 4.86 -22.82
C ALA A 668 11.04 5.06 -21.39
N GLU A 669 11.54 6.06 -20.66
CA GLU A 669 11.11 6.37 -19.29
C GLU A 669 9.68 6.93 -19.25
N ILE A 670 9.39 7.87 -20.15
CA ILE A 670 8.04 8.42 -20.32
C ILE A 670 7.05 7.34 -20.78
N GLY A 671 7.44 6.44 -21.65
CA GLY A 671 6.60 5.34 -22.14
C GLY A 671 6.26 4.27 -21.12
N LYS A 672 6.95 4.22 -19.97
CA LYS A 672 6.58 3.34 -18.84
C LYS A 672 5.29 3.80 -18.13
N HIS A 673 4.96 5.08 -18.20
CA HIS A 673 3.88 5.69 -17.45
C HIS A 673 2.73 6.21 -18.32
N TYR A 674 2.94 6.35 -19.63
CA TYR A 674 1.96 6.95 -20.55
C TYR A 674 1.95 6.24 -21.89
N SER A 675 0.77 6.07 -22.48
CA SER A 675 0.72 5.70 -23.89
C SER A 675 1.22 6.87 -24.74
N PHE A 676 2.00 6.56 -25.75
CA PHE A 676 2.58 7.55 -26.66
C PHE A 676 1.51 8.44 -27.34
N ASP A 677 0.35 7.85 -27.64
CA ASP A 677 -0.79 8.56 -28.25
C ASP A 677 -1.45 9.57 -27.28
N GLU A 678 -1.51 9.27 -25.98
CA GLU A 678 -2.04 10.19 -24.97
C GLU A 678 -1.12 11.38 -24.74
N LEU A 679 0.19 11.16 -24.69
CA LEU A 679 1.19 12.21 -24.53
C LEU A 679 1.23 13.17 -25.72
N ILE A 680 1.22 12.63 -26.94
CA ILE A 680 1.20 13.46 -28.16
C ILE A 680 -0.11 14.23 -28.26
N SER A 681 -1.23 13.62 -27.90
CA SER A 681 -2.54 14.27 -27.94
C SER A 681 -2.65 15.41 -26.93
N GLU A 682 -2.11 15.28 -25.73
CA GLU A 682 -2.10 16.35 -24.73
C GLU A 682 -1.06 17.44 -25.05
N ALA A 683 0.17 17.07 -25.38
CA ALA A 683 1.21 18.01 -25.80
C ALA A 683 0.82 18.79 -27.06
N SER A 684 0.16 18.15 -28.01
CA SER A 684 -0.34 18.81 -29.21
C SER A 684 -1.47 19.78 -28.92
N ARG A 685 -2.39 19.44 -28.00
CA ARG A 685 -3.44 20.37 -27.53
C ARG A 685 -2.86 21.57 -26.81
N GLN A 686 -1.93 21.36 -25.88
CA GLN A 686 -1.25 22.44 -25.15
C GLN A 686 -0.44 23.36 -26.11
N ALA A 687 0.29 22.77 -27.07
CA ALA A 687 1.06 23.52 -28.05
C ALA A 687 0.15 24.32 -29.01
N LEU A 688 -0.98 23.74 -29.43
CA LEU A 688 -1.96 24.40 -30.30
C LEU A 688 -2.59 25.61 -29.58
N VAL A 689 -3.05 25.40 -28.34
CA VAL A 689 -3.68 26.47 -27.56
C VAL A 689 -2.64 27.54 -27.17
N GLY A 690 -1.45 27.12 -26.71
CA GLY A 690 -0.33 28.03 -26.42
C GLY A 690 0.12 28.84 -27.63
N GLY A 691 0.16 28.23 -28.83
CA GLY A 691 0.46 28.92 -30.07
C GLY A 691 -0.64 29.91 -30.49
N LEU A 692 -1.90 29.54 -30.28
CA LEU A 692 -3.06 30.43 -30.51
C LEU A 692 -3.03 31.63 -29.54
N LEU A 693 -2.70 31.41 -28.26
CA LEU A 693 -2.60 32.51 -27.27
C LEU A 693 -1.39 33.42 -27.51
N GLY A 694 -0.24 32.87 -27.88
CA GLY A 694 0.99 33.67 -28.15
C GLY A 694 0.96 34.51 -29.42
N ALA A 695 0.05 34.23 -30.35
CA ALA A 695 -0.07 34.96 -31.63
C ALA A 695 -1.09 36.14 -31.60
N GLN A 696 -1.78 36.35 -30.47
CA GLN A 696 -2.91 37.25 -30.37
C GLN A 696 -2.57 38.53 -29.55
N LYS A 697 -3.27 39.68 -29.88
CA LYS A 697 -3.04 40.95 -29.20
C LYS A 697 -3.97 41.19 -27.99
N GLY A 698 -5.03 40.41 -27.85
CA GLY A 698 -6.07 40.59 -26.83
C GLY A 698 -5.79 39.91 -25.50
N LYS A 699 -6.55 40.29 -24.46
CA LYS A 699 -6.47 39.64 -23.13
C LYS A 699 -7.17 38.28 -23.10
N THR A 700 -6.61 37.35 -22.38
CA THR A 700 -7.11 35.97 -22.26
C THR A 700 -7.59 35.67 -20.86
N PHE A 701 -8.87 35.35 -20.74
CA PHE A 701 -9.49 34.84 -19.52
C PHE A 701 -9.34 33.29 -19.47
N VAL A 702 -9.21 32.73 -18.27
CA VAL A 702 -9.16 31.30 -18.08
C VAL A 702 -10.03 30.84 -16.92
N THR A 703 -10.71 29.72 -17.09
CA THR A 703 -11.41 28.99 -16.03
C THR A 703 -11.00 27.53 -16.01
N VAL A 704 -10.94 26.93 -14.83
CA VAL A 704 -10.61 25.52 -14.66
C VAL A 704 -11.65 24.86 -13.76
N GLY A 705 -12.27 23.79 -14.23
CA GLY A 705 -13.24 23.06 -13.44
C GLY A 705 -14.02 22.03 -14.24
N ARG A 706 -14.73 21.14 -13.51
CA ARG A 706 -15.66 20.22 -14.14
C ARG A 706 -16.77 20.98 -14.85
N LEU A 707 -17.17 20.55 -16.04
CA LEU A 707 -18.28 21.14 -16.76
C LEU A 707 -19.60 20.56 -16.21
N SER A 708 -20.11 21.19 -15.16
CA SER A 708 -21.25 20.73 -14.36
C SER A 708 -22.11 21.89 -13.87
N PRO A 709 -23.40 21.65 -13.51
CA PRO A 709 -24.35 22.72 -13.19
C PRO A 709 -23.84 23.70 -12.11
N GLU A 710 -23.21 23.20 -11.06
CA GLU A 710 -22.72 24.00 -9.93
C GLU A 710 -21.59 24.98 -10.31
N LYS A 711 -20.84 24.69 -11.36
CA LYS A 711 -19.74 25.55 -11.86
C LYS A 711 -20.26 26.65 -12.80
N ASN A 712 -21.44 26.48 -13.33
CA ASN A 712 -22.20 27.42 -14.12
C ASN A 712 -21.38 28.15 -15.21
N GLN A 713 -20.63 27.39 -16.01
CA GLN A 713 -19.89 27.94 -17.15
C GLN A 713 -20.81 28.55 -18.20
N ALA A 714 -22.11 28.23 -18.20
CA ALA A 714 -23.09 28.90 -19.03
C ALA A 714 -23.19 30.39 -18.70
N ARG A 715 -23.18 30.76 -17.40
CA ARG A 715 -23.09 32.17 -16.96
C ARG A 715 -21.83 32.84 -17.48
N LEU A 716 -20.68 32.15 -17.37
CA LEU A 716 -19.41 32.67 -17.87
C LEU A 716 -19.45 32.93 -19.39
N LEU A 717 -20.01 32.03 -20.17
CA LEU A 717 -20.13 32.21 -21.62
C LEU A 717 -21.02 33.40 -21.99
N ARG A 718 -22.13 33.64 -21.30
CA ARG A 718 -23.00 34.78 -21.54
C ARG A 718 -22.32 36.10 -21.12
N ALA A 719 -21.67 36.13 -19.94
CA ALA A 719 -20.87 37.25 -19.51
C ALA A 719 -19.72 37.55 -20.50
N PHE A 720 -19.02 36.53 -20.98
CA PHE A 720 -17.98 36.71 -21.98
C PHE A 720 -18.50 37.17 -23.32
N ALA A 721 -19.72 36.84 -23.73
CA ALA A 721 -20.33 37.35 -24.96
C ALA A 721 -20.51 38.88 -24.89
N GLU A 722 -20.93 39.44 -23.74
CA GLU A 722 -20.98 40.90 -23.53
C GLU A 722 -19.60 41.53 -23.61
N VAL A 723 -18.60 40.91 -22.96
CA VAL A 723 -17.21 41.42 -22.99
C VAL A 723 -16.64 41.38 -24.41
N SER A 724 -16.84 40.28 -25.16
CA SER A 724 -16.33 40.10 -26.52
C SER A 724 -16.97 41.07 -27.52
N ALA A 725 -18.18 41.57 -27.26
CA ALA A 725 -18.83 42.59 -28.09
C ALA A 725 -18.15 43.94 -28.00
N GLU A 726 -17.58 44.30 -26.83
CA GLU A 726 -16.85 45.54 -26.60
C GLU A 726 -15.34 45.40 -26.90
N GLU A 727 -14.76 44.19 -26.61
CA GLU A 727 -13.35 43.83 -26.80
C GLU A 727 -13.22 42.62 -27.71
N PRO A 728 -13.29 42.78 -29.05
CA PRO A 728 -13.32 41.65 -29.98
C PRO A 728 -12.06 40.74 -29.96
N ASP A 729 -10.95 41.31 -29.49
CA ASP A 729 -9.69 40.55 -29.36
C ASP A 729 -9.61 39.73 -28.07
N ALA A 730 -10.57 39.86 -27.12
CA ALA A 730 -10.63 39.06 -25.90
C ALA A 730 -10.81 37.53 -26.19
N ARG A 731 -10.25 36.70 -25.39
CA ARG A 731 -10.32 35.24 -25.47
C ARG A 731 -10.73 34.60 -24.13
N LEU A 732 -11.37 33.45 -24.21
CA LEU A 732 -11.74 32.63 -23.06
C LEU A 732 -11.26 31.21 -23.24
N VAL A 733 -10.52 30.71 -22.27
CA VAL A 733 -10.06 29.29 -22.22
C VAL A 733 -10.81 28.57 -21.12
N ILE A 734 -11.50 27.49 -21.45
CA ILE A 734 -12.24 26.64 -20.53
C ILE A 734 -11.50 25.31 -20.43
N ILE A 735 -10.84 25.08 -19.29
CA ILE A 735 -10.07 23.86 -19.01
C ILE A 735 -10.94 22.93 -18.16
N GLY A 736 -11.31 21.79 -18.70
CA GLY A 736 -12.10 20.80 -18.01
C GLY A 736 -13.00 19.99 -18.92
N ASP A 737 -13.61 18.98 -18.34
CA ASP A 737 -14.57 18.11 -19.00
C ASP A 737 -15.74 17.81 -18.07
N GLY A 738 -16.87 17.39 -18.61
CA GLY A 738 -18.04 17.07 -17.80
C GLY A 738 -19.32 16.90 -18.61
N PRO A 739 -20.43 16.59 -17.93
CA PRO A 739 -21.70 16.28 -18.61
C PRO A 739 -22.26 17.41 -19.47
N LEU A 740 -21.90 18.67 -19.19
CA LEU A 740 -22.38 19.84 -19.93
C LEU A 740 -21.48 20.24 -21.11
N SER A 741 -20.48 19.45 -21.49
CA SER A 741 -19.48 19.80 -22.51
C SER A 741 -20.13 20.15 -23.87
N ASP A 742 -21.04 19.33 -24.36
CA ASP A 742 -21.69 19.53 -25.65
C ASP A 742 -22.64 20.72 -25.59
N GLU A 743 -23.45 20.83 -24.54
CA GLU A 743 -24.39 21.95 -24.31
C GLU A 743 -23.67 23.31 -24.25
N LEU A 744 -22.52 23.39 -23.55
CA LEU A 744 -21.75 24.61 -23.46
C LEU A 744 -21.10 25.01 -24.79
N ARG A 745 -20.68 24.04 -25.61
CA ARG A 745 -20.19 24.30 -26.97
C ARG A 745 -21.30 24.83 -27.89
N GLU A 746 -22.49 24.25 -27.82
CA GLU A 746 -23.66 24.74 -28.54
C GLU A 746 -24.06 26.15 -28.10
N LEU A 747 -24.01 26.41 -26.80
CA LEU A 747 -24.24 27.75 -26.24
C LEU A 747 -23.23 28.78 -26.78
N ALA A 748 -21.95 28.46 -26.83
CA ALA A 748 -20.93 29.36 -27.38
C ALA A 748 -21.18 29.71 -28.86
N VAL A 749 -21.64 28.69 -29.65
CA VAL A 749 -22.07 28.93 -31.06
C VAL A 749 -23.27 29.85 -31.12
N SER A 750 -24.31 29.61 -30.29
CA SER A 750 -25.55 30.44 -30.29
C SER A 750 -25.30 31.87 -29.87
N LEU A 751 -24.33 32.11 -28.99
CA LEU A 751 -23.89 33.44 -28.53
C LEU A 751 -22.93 34.14 -29.52
N GLY A 752 -22.49 33.46 -30.57
CA GLY A 752 -21.58 34.01 -31.58
C GLY A 752 -20.12 34.12 -31.12
N VAL A 753 -19.72 33.49 -29.98
CA VAL A 753 -18.39 33.59 -29.41
C VAL A 753 -17.53 32.35 -29.63
N ALA A 754 -18.00 31.35 -30.36
CA ALA A 754 -17.29 30.07 -30.60
C ALA A 754 -15.86 30.25 -31.15
N GLY A 755 -15.59 31.31 -31.92
CA GLY A 755 -14.26 31.65 -32.45
C GLY A 755 -13.32 32.30 -31.43
N SER A 756 -13.82 32.71 -30.26
CA SER A 756 -13.07 33.36 -29.17
C SER A 756 -13.01 32.53 -27.91
N VAL A 757 -13.67 31.37 -27.88
CA VAL A 757 -13.72 30.45 -26.74
C VAL A 757 -13.04 29.13 -27.10
N GLU A 758 -12.06 28.72 -26.31
CA GLU A 758 -11.38 27.45 -26.48
C GLU A 758 -11.77 26.47 -25.35
N PHE A 759 -12.28 25.31 -25.73
CA PHE A 759 -12.54 24.20 -24.80
C PHE A 759 -11.44 23.15 -24.93
N THR A 760 -10.50 23.12 -23.99
CA THR A 760 -9.35 22.21 -24.05
C THR A 760 -9.66 20.76 -23.71
N GLY A 761 -10.82 20.49 -23.10
CA GLY A 761 -11.05 19.26 -22.38
C GLY A 761 -10.21 19.18 -21.11
N ARG A 762 -10.17 18.01 -20.50
CA ARG A 762 -9.37 17.78 -19.29
C ARG A 762 -7.88 17.75 -19.63
N LEU A 763 -7.08 18.52 -18.89
CA LEU A 763 -5.63 18.53 -18.94
C LEU A 763 -5.05 17.93 -17.64
N ARG A 764 -3.99 17.13 -17.75
CA ARG A 764 -3.23 16.64 -16.58
C ARG A 764 -2.44 17.76 -15.92
N ASN A 765 -1.87 18.65 -16.73
CA ASN A 765 -1.17 19.85 -16.27
C ASN A 765 -1.85 21.11 -16.83
N PRO A 766 -2.79 21.73 -16.11
CA PRO A 766 -3.44 22.95 -16.55
C PRO A 766 -2.54 24.20 -16.35
N TYR A 767 -1.51 24.12 -15.51
CA TYR A 767 -0.74 25.27 -15.00
C TYR A 767 0.08 25.97 -16.09
N ALA A 768 0.63 25.22 -17.04
CA ALA A 768 1.35 25.78 -18.17
C ALA A 768 0.45 26.71 -19.00
N LEU A 769 -0.80 26.29 -19.23
CA LEU A 769 -1.77 27.06 -19.97
C LEU A 769 -2.29 28.24 -19.14
N MET A 770 -2.62 28.00 -17.86
CA MET A 770 -3.07 29.06 -16.94
C MET A 770 -2.03 30.19 -16.83
N SER A 771 -0.74 29.85 -16.72
CA SER A 771 0.33 30.84 -16.57
C SER A 771 0.53 31.73 -17.79
N GLY A 772 0.01 31.31 -18.95
CA GLY A 772 -0.01 32.09 -20.19
C GLY A 772 -1.25 33.00 -20.35
N CYS A 773 -2.22 32.87 -19.45
CA CYS A 773 -3.45 33.69 -19.46
C CYS A 773 -3.30 34.94 -18.59
N ASP A 774 -4.22 35.91 -18.74
CA ASP A 774 -4.15 37.21 -18.08
C ASP A 774 -5.05 37.32 -16.84
N CYS A 775 -6.18 36.59 -16.79
CA CYS A 775 -7.12 36.64 -15.69
C CYS A 775 -7.81 35.30 -15.48
N PHE A 776 -7.91 34.89 -14.23
CA PHE A 776 -8.70 33.72 -13.84
C PHE A 776 -10.13 34.13 -13.49
N VAL A 777 -11.12 33.40 -14.03
CA VAL A 777 -12.54 33.70 -13.78
C VAL A 777 -13.23 32.45 -13.25
N LEU A 778 -13.97 32.58 -12.13
CA LEU A 778 -14.77 31.50 -11.56
C LEU A 778 -16.25 31.94 -11.50
N SER A 779 -17.13 31.15 -12.13
CA SER A 779 -18.57 31.44 -12.28
C SER A 779 -19.48 30.59 -11.42
N SER A 780 -18.93 29.91 -10.41
CA SER A 780 -19.62 28.89 -9.60
C SER A 780 -20.77 29.50 -8.79
N ASP A 781 -21.82 28.72 -8.61
CA ASP A 781 -22.95 29.04 -7.73
C ASP A 781 -22.63 28.69 -6.27
N TYR A 782 -21.85 27.62 -6.05
CA TYR A 782 -21.36 27.27 -4.71
C TYR A 782 -20.02 26.51 -4.81
N GLU A 783 -19.20 26.67 -3.80
CA GLU A 783 -17.90 26.00 -3.58
C GLU A 783 -17.64 25.86 -2.08
N GLY A 784 -16.85 24.83 -1.72
CA GLY A 784 -16.30 24.73 -0.39
C GLY A 784 -15.14 25.73 -0.20
N GLN A 785 -13.94 25.30 -0.61
CA GLN A 785 -12.79 26.15 -0.86
C GLN A 785 -12.18 25.74 -2.20
N PRO A 786 -12.36 26.52 -3.26
CA PRO A 786 -11.88 26.14 -4.59
C PRO A 786 -10.36 26.25 -4.68
N ILE A 787 -9.68 25.10 -4.72
CA ILE A 787 -8.21 24.99 -4.83
C ILE A 787 -7.70 25.75 -6.05
N VAL A 788 -8.47 25.81 -7.12
CA VAL A 788 -8.13 26.54 -8.34
C VAL A 788 -7.90 28.04 -8.12
N ILE A 789 -8.54 28.66 -7.11
CA ILE A 789 -8.25 30.05 -6.69
C ILE A 789 -6.84 30.12 -6.09
N LEU A 790 -6.46 29.18 -5.23
CA LEU A 790 -5.10 29.14 -4.66
C LEU A 790 -4.05 28.89 -5.76
N GLU A 791 -4.35 28.03 -6.73
CA GLU A 791 -3.50 27.77 -7.89
C GLU A 791 -3.32 29.05 -8.74
N ALA A 792 -4.40 29.79 -9.00
CA ALA A 792 -4.34 31.07 -9.71
C ALA A 792 -3.51 32.12 -8.93
N ARG A 793 -3.63 32.17 -7.60
CA ARG A 793 -2.84 33.07 -6.73
C ARG A 793 -1.34 32.73 -6.78
N VAL A 794 -0.96 31.42 -6.75
CA VAL A 794 0.44 30.99 -6.90
C VAL A 794 1.02 31.39 -8.25
N LEU A 795 0.18 31.38 -9.30
CA LEU A 795 0.57 31.84 -10.65
C LEU A 795 0.59 33.39 -10.79
N GLY A 796 0.07 34.11 -9.80
CA GLY A 796 -0.01 35.58 -9.82
C GLY A 796 -1.05 36.10 -10.79
N LEU A 797 -2.14 35.35 -11.03
CA LEU A 797 -3.22 35.80 -11.90
C LEU A 797 -4.19 36.71 -11.14
N PRO A 798 -4.66 37.82 -11.73
CA PRO A 798 -5.85 38.55 -11.29
C PRO A 798 -7.06 37.57 -11.29
N ILE A 799 -7.97 37.76 -10.32
CA ILE A 799 -9.12 36.86 -10.14
C ILE A 799 -10.42 37.63 -10.13
N VAL A 800 -11.40 37.13 -10.91
CA VAL A 800 -12.81 37.56 -10.82
C VAL A 800 -13.64 36.35 -10.48
N THR A 801 -14.44 36.39 -9.41
CA THR A 801 -15.26 35.25 -8.99
C THR A 801 -16.67 35.71 -8.59
N THR A 802 -17.64 34.82 -8.79
CA THR A 802 -18.99 35.02 -8.26
C THR A 802 -19.03 34.88 -6.74
N ARG A 803 -20.08 35.41 -6.10
CA ARG A 803 -20.31 35.37 -4.65
C ARG A 803 -20.95 34.04 -4.23
N PHE A 804 -20.17 33.02 -4.05
CA PHE A 804 -20.60 31.77 -3.39
C PHE A 804 -20.31 31.83 -1.88
N GLY A 805 -20.84 30.91 -1.09
CA GLY A 805 -20.80 30.94 0.37
C GLY A 805 -19.42 31.18 0.98
N SER A 806 -18.37 30.58 0.44
CA SER A 806 -16.98 30.70 0.92
C SER A 806 -16.12 31.66 0.10
N ALA A 807 -16.71 32.48 -0.78
CA ALA A 807 -15.97 33.36 -1.68
C ALA A 807 -15.09 34.37 -0.95
N ALA A 808 -15.59 34.92 0.17
CA ALA A 808 -14.85 35.93 0.95
C ALA A 808 -13.55 35.35 1.52
N SER A 809 -13.61 34.19 2.19
CA SER A 809 -12.41 33.52 2.75
C SER A 809 -11.48 32.99 1.67
N ALA A 810 -11.99 32.49 0.53
CA ALA A 810 -11.17 32.02 -0.58
C ALA A 810 -10.38 33.14 -1.25
N MET A 811 -10.94 34.35 -1.25
CA MET A 811 -10.38 35.55 -1.88
C MET A 811 -9.58 36.45 -0.94
N ASP A 812 -9.55 36.13 0.36
CA ASP A 812 -8.86 36.96 1.37
C ASP A 812 -7.40 37.24 0.97
N GLY A 813 -7.06 38.55 0.99
CA GLY A 813 -5.73 39.00 0.57
C GLY A 813 -5.39 38.81 -0.92
N SER A 814 -6.33 38.43 -1.80
CA SER A 814 -6.05 38.16 -3.23
C SER A 814 -5.93 39.39 -4.11
N GLY A 815 -6.52 40.53 -3.70
CA GLY A 815 -6.69 41.71 -4.54
C GLY A 815 -7.65 41.53 -5.72
N GLY A 816 -8.33 40.39 -5.80
CA GLY A 816 -9.31 40.05 -6.82
C GLY A 816 -10.70 40.64 -6.53
N LEU A 817 -11.66 40.38 -7.41
CA LEU A 817 -13.02 40.94 -7.33
C LEU A 817 -14.05 39.82 -7.13
N ILE A 818 -14.92 39.97 -6.13
CA ILE A 818 -16.12 39.15 -5.93
C ILE A 818 -17.34 39.93 -6.49
N VAL A 819 -18.09 39.30 -7.38
CA VAL A 819 -19.28 39.84 -8.01
C VAL A 819 -20.53 39.02 -7.68
N ASP A 820 -21.71 39.60 -7.88
CA ASP A 820 -22.95 38.83 -7.66
C ASP A 820 -23.14 37.71 -8.68
N CYS A 821 -23.96 36.68 -8.33
CA CYS A 821 -24.14 35.46 -9.12
C CYS A 821 -25.06 35.70 -10.32
N ASP A 822 -24.79 36.70 -11.14
CA ASP A 822 -25.47 36.97 -12.39
C ASP A 822 -24.52 37.28 -13.55
N GLU A 823 -25.04 37.26 -14.76
CA GLU A 823 -24.25 37.37 -15.99
C GLU A 823 -23.65 38.75 -16.16
N THR A 824 -24.44 39.77 -15.86
CA THR A 824 -24.05 41.19 -16.00
C THR A 824 -22.98 41.60 -14.99
N ALA A 825 -23.15 41.20 -13.72
CA ALA A 825 -22.16 41.46 -12.68
C ALA A 825 -20.81 40.77 -13.00
N LEU A 826 -20.84 39.54 -13.56
CA LEU A 826 -19.63 38.85 -13.98
C LEU A 826 -18.97 39.54 -15.18
N ALA A 827 -19.77 39.97 -16.18
CA ALA A 827 -19.26 40.75 -17.33
C ALA A 827 -18.61 42.07 -16.89
N GLU A 828 -19.25 42.83 -16.00
CA GLU A 828 -18.71 44.06 -15.44
C GLU A 828 -17.41 43.83 -14.66
N GLY A 829 -17.31 42.71 -13.91
CA GLY A 829 -16.07 42.30 -13.25
C GLY A 829 -14.93 42.02 -14.24
N MET A 830 -15.22 41.35 -15.33
CA MET A 830 -14.24 41.09 -16.41
C MET A 830 -13.81 42.39 -17.11
N LYS A 831 -14.74 43.33 -17.35
CA LYS A 831 -14.45 44.66 -17.92
C LYS A 831 -13.58 45.51 -16.98
N LYS A 832 -13.79 45.47 -15.66
CA LYS A 832 -12.92 46.13 -14.66
C LYS A 832 -11.48 45.60 -14.71
N PHE A 833 -11.29 44.25 -14.93
CA PHE A 833 -9.97 43.72 -15.17
C PHE A 833 -9.35 44.34 -16.44
N LEU A 834 -10.08 44.39 -17.56
CA LEU A 834 -9.60 44.97 -18.81
C LEU A 834 -9.24 46.48 -18.65
N ALA A 835 -9.97 47.19 -17.79
CA ALA A 835 -9.66 48.58 -17.44
C ALA A 835 -8.43 48.75 -16.50
N GLY A 836 -7.83 47.64 -16.03
CA GLY A 836 -6.69 47.66 -15.14
C GLY A 836 -7.02 47.91 -13.67
N GLU A 837 -8.28 47.82 -13.29
CA GLU A 837 -8.75 48.08 -11.91
C GLU A 837 -8.51 46.90 -10.97
N ILE A 838 -8.19 45.70 -11.52
CA ILE A 838 -7.96 44.46 -10.74
C ILE A 838 -6.53 44.02 -10.94
N THR A 839 -5.76 44.00 -9.86
CA THR A 839 -4.38 43.54 -9.83
C THR A 839 -4.19 42.54 -8.69
N PRO A 840 -3.41 41.45 -8.89
CA PRO A 840 -3.17 40.50 -7.80
C PRO A 840 -2.31 41.12 -6.72
N THR A 841 -2.60 40.81 -5.45
CA THR A 841 -1.68 41.09 -4.35
C THR A 841 -0.62 40.01 -4.27
N ALA A 842 0.55 40.32 -3.70
CA ALA A 842 1.56 39.34 -3.43
C ALA A 842 1.01 38.23 -2.53
N PHE A 843 1.17 37.00 -2.97
CA PHE A 843 0.79 35.79 -2.21
C PHE A 843 2.04 35.04 -1.80
N ASP A 844 2.23 34.87 -0.49
CA ASP A 844 3.26 34.00 0.05
C ASP A 844 2.63 32.65 0.40
N PRO A 845 2.80 31.66 -0.48
CA PRO A 845 2.18 30.36 -0.28
C PRO A 845 2.84 29.54 0.84
N ASP A 846 4.07 29.83 1.24
CA ASP A 846 4.74 29.10 2.32
C ASP A 846 4.21 29.58 3.67
N VAL A 847 4.00 30.88 3.86
CA VAL A 847 3.32 31.44 5.04
C VAL A 847 1.90 30.89 5.12
N TYR A 848 1.16 30.94 4.02
CA TYR A 848 -0.22 30.40 3.95
C TYR A 848 -0.25 28.91 4.34
N ASN A 849 0.61 28.07 3.75
CA ASN A 849 0.64 26.64 4.06
C ASN A 849 1.03 26.37 5.52
N ALA A 850 1.95 27.14 6.10
CA ALA A 850 2.33 26.99 7.50
C ALA A 850 1.14 27.26 8.46
N GLU A 851 0.35 28.30 8.19
CA GLU A 851 -0.88 28.58 8.93
C GLU A 851 -1.89 27.42 8.78
N VAL A 852 -2.14 26.97 7.56
CA VAL A 852 -3.13 25.95 7.25
C VAL A 852 -2.73 24.59 7.84
N ILE A 853 -1.45 24.23 7.83
CA ILE A 853 -0.96 23.02 8.53
C ILE A 853 -1.21 23.16 10.05
N GLY A 854 -1.00 24.33 10.62
CA GLY A 854 -1.34 24.58 12.03
C GLY A 854 -2.84 24.42 12.31
N GLU A 855 -3.72 24.90 11.40
CA GLU A 855 -5.18 24.68 11.50
C GLU A 855 -5.52 23.18 11.44
N PHE A 856 -4.91 22.46 10.49
CA PHE A 856 -5.08 21.02 10.36
C PHE A 856 -4.64 20.27 11.64
N GLU A 857 -3.43 20.56 12.13
CA GLU A 857 -2.92 19.93 13.35
C GLU A 857 -3.79 20.22 14.57
N ALA A 858 -4.28 21.46 14.70
CA ALA A 858 -5.21 21.85 15.75
C ALA A 858 -6.55 21.09 15.63
N ALA A 859 -7.10 20.97 14.43
CA ALA A 859 -8.33 20.24 14.18
C ALA A 859 -8.23 18.74 14.50
N VAL A 860 -7.08 18.14 14.18
CA VAL A 860 -6.88 16.70 14.25
C VAL A 860 -6.34 16.25 15.61
N PHE A 861 -5.44 17.01 16.24
CA PHE A 861 -4.72 16.60 17.44
C PHE A 861 -5.03 17.41 18.72
N ALA A 862 -5.78 18.53 18.62
CA ALA A 862 -6.16 19.26 19.85
C ALA A 862 -7.06 18.40 20.72
N MET A 863 -6.66 18.17 21.97
CA MET A 863 -7.52 17.54 22.97
C MET A 863 -8.70 18.47 23.20
N GLY A 864 -9.92 17.97 23.08
CA GLY A 864 -11.10 18.65 23.59
C GLY A 864 -10.94 18.96 25.09
N PRO A 865 -11.69 19.91 25.67
CA PRO A 865 -11.58 20.22 27.09
C PRO A 865 -11.69 18.94 27.89
N SER A 866 -10.59 18.58 28.58
CA SER A 866 -10.42 17.32 29.27
C SER A 866 -11.55 17.10 30.28
N GLU A 867 -12.18 15.93 30.30
CA GLU A 867 -13.04 15.47 31.40
C GLU A 867 -12.33 15.47 32.76
N GLY A 868 -11.08 15.90 32.84
CA GLY A 868 -10.28 16.05 34.05
C GLY A 868 -10.71 17.14 35.00
N GLU A 869 -11.57 18.07 34.61
CA GLU A 869 -12.11 19.10 35.53
C GLU A 869 -13.43 18.72 36.18
N LYS A 870 -14.19 17.76 35.63
CA LYS A 870 -15.44 17.29 36.25
C LYS A 870 -15.22 16.37 37.47
N GLY A 871 -14.02 15.88 37.68
CA GLY A 871 -13.66 15.02 38.84
C GLY A 871 -13.25 15.80 40.12
N LYS A 872 -12.93 17.10 40.00
CA LYS A 872 -12.52 17.89 41.17
C LYS A 872 -13.63 18.60 41.89
N GLU A 873 -14.74 18.90 41.22
CA GLU A 873 -15.90 19.51 41.90
C GLU A 873 -16.75 18.51 42.69
N SER A 874 -16.65 17.19 42.43
CA SER A 874 -17.39 16.19 43.22
C SER A 874 -16.64 15.68 44.46
N ALA A 875 -15.35 15.98 44.59
CA ALA A 875 -14.54 15.54 45.76
C ALA A 875 -14.57 16.57 46.91
N ASP A 876 -14.87 17.84 46.64
CA ASP A 876 -14.96 18.86 47.68
C ASP A 876 -16.39 19.02 48.30
N SER A 877 -17.39 18.30 47.79
CA SER A 877 -18.75 18.33 48.37
C SER A 877 -19.05 17.15 49.32
N MET A 878 -18.09 16.27 49.59
CA MET A 878 -18.23 15.19 50.58
C MET A 878 -17.28 15.31 51.78
N ALA A 879 -16.65 16.45 51.98
CA ALA A 879 -15.84 16.73 53.17
C ALA A 879 -16.31 18.06 53.80
N GLY A 880 -17.59 18.11 54.16
CA GLY A 880 -18.21 19.16 54.99
C GLY A 880 -19.28 18.56 55.87
#